data_c7d26a6152e6ab089e4e7660eec66411
#
_entry.id   c7d26a6152e6ab089e4e7660eec66411
#
_cell.length_a   1.000
_cell.length_b   1.000
_cell.length_c   1.000
_cell.angle_alpha   90.00
_cell.angle_beta   90.00
_cell.angle_gamma   90.00
#
_symmetry.space_group_name_H-M   'P 1'
#
loop_
_entity.id
_entity.type
_entity.pdbx_description
1 polymer ?
#
loop_
_entity_poly.entity_id
_entity_poly.type
_entity_poly.pdbx_seq_one_letter_code
_entity_poly.pdbx_strand_id
1 'polypeptide(L)'
;MIDIGKKVLLCILGLSIAACENDQQAEDAASLDNKVMTAKQGSPTIYKRLNQAASESHNWLSHGRTYKEQRFSPLKQIDTSNIDDLGLDWFFDLDTQRGQEATPIVVDGKMYVSTAWSMVKALDAKTGELLWKYDPKVDRAWAVNACCDVVNRGVAFWDGQIFVGTLDGYLVALDAQTGAENWKILTIDKTKPYTITGAPRVVKGKVVIGNGGAEYGVRGYVSAYDVISGDMAWRFYTVPGDPAIGYESEAMKLAADTWTGEWWKLGGGGTVWDSMAFDPELDLLYIGVGNGSPWNQSIRSPQGGDNLFLSSIVALRPDTGEYVWHYQTTPGETWDYTATQQITLADLEINGETRKVLMQAPKNGFFYVLDRATGEFISGKAFANMNWALGMGDDGRPIPNPEARYDQTGDLFAVTPGPAGAHNWHSMSYSPQTGLVYIPIQETVFPMLSDTDFSSLNQAWNLGLNTEGLEPPTDKASIDAIVASMQGHLLAWNPITQVPVWKYKHAGVSNGGTLSTAGGLVFQGTAKGQFNAFNARDGELRWRFAANTGIIAAPVSYAIDGEQYIAIVVGWGGVFGLGHGDFSKVYADVRNHSRVLVFKLGGELQLPSSEPYQEQFVAPPKQTATVEQIAAGKPLYNQYCTTCHGPQAIGGGLIQDIRYGGVLHDAELWDQVVSTGVFASKGMAGFESVLSAEQVANIRAYVVDAAQENAKRQRQ
;
A
#
# COMPACT_ATOMS: atom_id res chain seq x y z
N MET A 1 -50.87 18.80 62.00
CA MET A 1 -50.93 20.20 62.41
C MET A 1 -49.95 20.96 61.58
N ILE A 2 -50.33 22.03 60.92
CA ILE A 2 -49.54 22.96 60.16
C ILE A 2 -49.40 22.52 58.68
N ASP A 3 -49.89 23.16 57.85
CA ASP A 3 -50.44 24.37 57.28
C ASP A 3 -50.21 24.27 55.79
N ILE A 4 -51.30 24.04 55.05
CA ILE A 4 -51.29 24.01 53.59
C ILE A 4 -52.15 25.14 53.10
N GLY A 5 -51.56 26.24 52.74
CA GLY A 5 -52.28 27.35 52.19
C GLY A 5 -51.38 28.43 51.62
N LYS A 6 -51.48 28.63 50.32
CA LYS A 6 -50.95 29.69 49.48
C LYS A 6 -49.79 29.28 48.53
N LYS A 7 -50.20 28.76 47.40
CA LYS A 7 -49.48 28.96 46.09
C LYS A 7 -50.35 28.38 44.96
N VAL A 8 -51.47 29.00 44.67
CA VAL A 8 -52.19 28.81 43.40
C VAL A 8 -52.67 30.20 42.98
N LEU A 9 -51.85 30.95 42.34
CA LEU A 9 -52.23 32.06 41.42
C LEU A 9 -50.98 32.70 40.77
N LEU A 10 -50.27 31.98 39.93
CA LEU A 10 -49.29 32.58 39.02
C LEU A 10 -48.87 31.60 37.87
N CYS A 11 -49.83 30.90 37.26
CA CYS A 11 -49.56 29.97 36.14
C CYS A 11 -50.53 30.11 34.97
N ILE A 12 -51.12 31.29 34.71
CA ILE A 12 -52.04 31.48 33.54
C ILE A 12 -51.58 32.53 32.52
N LEU A 13 -50.41 33.18 32.72
CA LEU A 13 -49.90 34.11 31.71
C LEU A 13 -48.60 33.70 31.01
N GLY A 14 -48.12 32.42 31.16
CA GLY A 14 -46.92 31.88 30.56
C GLY A 14 -47.13 30.94 29.38
N LEU A 15 -48.39 30.60 29.04
CA LEU A 15 -48.66 29.58 28.00
C LEU A 15 -48.97 30.09 26.59
N SER A 16 -48.96 31.44 26.37
CA SER A 16 -49.29 32.02 25.05
C SER A 16 -48.06 32.47 24.25
N ILE A 17 -46.85 32.41 24.82
CA ILE A 17 -45.60 32.80 24.10
C ILE A 17 -44.82 31.55 23.72
N ALA A 18 -45.04 30.40 24.38
CA ALA A 18 -44.33 29.14 24.03
C ALA A 18 -44.90 28.40 22.81
N ALA A 19 -46.11 28.75 22.34
CA ALA A 19 -46.72 28.10 21.16
C ALA A 19 -46.23 28.70 19.84
N CYS A 20 -45.77 29.96 19.78
CA CYS A 20 -45.24 30.58 18.57
C CYS A 20 -43.75 30.24 18.32
N GLU A 21 -42.98 29.99 19.40
CA GLU A 21 -41.56 29.58 19.23
C GLU A 21 -41.43 28.09 18.82
N ASN A 22 -42.39 27.23 19.21
CA ASN A 22 -42.38 25.83 18.81
C ASN A 22 -42.78 25.60 17.34
N ASP A 23 -43.63 26.45 16.75
CA ASP A 23 -43.98 26.36 15.32
C ASP A 23 -42.84 26.83 14.44
N GLN A 24 -42.06 27.84 14.87
CA GLN A 24 -40.90 28.32 14.13
C GLN A 24 -39.72 27.32 14.20
N GLN A 25 -39.52 26.68 15.33
CA GLN A 25 -38.50 25.63 15.46
C GLN A 25 -38.91 24.32 14.75
N ALA A 26 -40.19 24.02 14.64
CA ALA A 26 -40.69 22.89 13.88
C ALA A 26 -40.62 23.13 12.36
N GLU A 27 -40.85 24.37 11.87
CA GLU A 27 -40.67 24.76 10.49
C GLU A 27 -39.18 24.84 10.11
N ASP A 28 -38.31 25.33 11.00
CA ASP A 28 -36.86 25.36 10.76
C ASP A 28 -36.23 23.95 10.81
N ALA A 29 -36.69 23.07 11.70
CA ALA A 29 -36.30 21.67 11.75
C ALA A 29 -36.79 20.89 10.51
N ALA A 30 -38.02 21.10 10.07
CA ALA A 30 -38.58 20.51 8.86
C ALA A 30 -37.89 21.08 7.59
N SER A 31 -37.47 22.33 7.59
CA SER A 31 -36.69 22.98 6.53
C SER A 31 -35.24 22.48 6.50
N LEU A 32 -34.62 22.22 7.66
CA LEU A 32 -33.30 21.59 7.79
C LEU A 32 -33.35 20.10 7.38
N ASP A 33 -34.36 19.34 7.81
CA ASP A 33 -34.56 17.96 7.39
C ASP A 33 -34.86 17.84 5.88
N ASN A 34 -35.62 18.77 5.28
CA ASN A 34 -35.80 18.81 3.85
C ASN A 34 -34.54 19.24 3.08
N LYS A 35 -33.70 20.14 3.63
CA LYS A 35 -32.39 20.45 3.05
C LYS A 35 -31.39 19.31 3.23
N VAL A 36 -31.41 18.61 4.35
CA VAL A 36 -30.60 17.44 4.62
C VAL A 36 -31.09 16.23 3.80
N MET A 37 -32.38 16.04 3.62
CA MET A 37 -32.93 14.96 2.78
C MET A 37 -32.72 15.22 1.27
N THR A 38 -32.71 16.45 0.80
CA THR A 38 -32.37 16.77 -0.58
C THR A 38 -30.85 16.72 -0.86
N ALA A 39 -30.01 16.88 0.15
CA ALA A 39 -28.55 16.64 0.06
C ALA A 39 -28.16 15.15 0.16
N LYS A 40 -29.02 14.30 0.72
CA LYS A 40 -28.80 12.84 0.87
C LYS A 40 -28.95 12.01 -0.42
N GLN A 41 -29.53 12.56 -1.47
CA GLN A 41 -29.48 11.97 -2.80
C GLN A 41 -28.39 12.67 -3.60
N GLY A 42 -27.16 12.13 -3.54
CA GLY A 42 -26.07 12.57 -4.43
C GLY A 42 -26.62 12.75 -5.84
N SER A 43 -26.37 13.92 -6.43
CA SER A 43 -26.98 14.28 -7.71
C SER A 43 -26.79 13.14 -8.71
N PRO A 44 -27.84 12.62 -9.37
CA PRO A 44 -27.72 11.59 -10.40
C PRO A 44 -26.69 11.93 -11.48
N THR A 45 -26.36 13.22 -11.63
CA THR A 45 -25.40 13.74 -12.60
C THR A 45 -23.95 13.39 -12.24
N ILE A 46 -23.60 13.30 -10.95
CA ILE A 46 -22.22 13.13 -10.48
C ILE A 46 -21.85 11.65 -10.39
N TYR A 47 -22.80 10.79 -10.02
CA TYR A 47 -22.67 9.35 -10.19
C TYR A 47 -22.31 8.97 -11.63
N LYS A 48 -22.81 9.75 -12.62
CA LYS A 48 -22.48 9.58 -14.04
C LYS A 48 -21.01 9.92 -14.35
N ARG A 49 -20.36 10.87 -13.64
CA ARG A 49 -19.02 11.34 -14.01
C ARG A 49 -17.96 10.25 -13.90
N LEU A 50 -17.88 9.53 -12.78
CA LEU A 50 -16.93 8.42 -12.62
C LEU A 50 -17.26 7.24 -13.55
N ASN A 51 -18.54 6.92 -13.76
CA ASN A 51 -18.96 5.92 -14.74
C ASN A 51 -18.61 6.32 -16.18
N GLN A 52 -18.51 7.62 -16.46
CA GLN A 52 -18.17 8.19 -17.76
C GLN A 52 -16.75 8.73 -17.83
N ALA A 53 -15.88 8.39 -16.86
CA ALA A 53 -14.49 8.85 -16.80
C ALA A 53 -13.72 8.57 -18.10
N ALA A 54 -14.11 7.58 -18.87
CA ALA A 54 -13.52 7.30 -20.19
C ALA A 54 -13.72 8.46 -21.18
N SER A 55 -14.80 9.24 -21.08
CA SER A 55 -15.10 10.39 -21.95
C SER A 55 -14.33 11.66 -21.55
N GLU A 56 -13.83 11.73 -20.32
CA GLU A 56 -13.02 12.83 -19.81
C GLU A 56 -11.52 12.54 -19.96
N SER A 57 -11.04 12.52 -21.19
CA SER A 57 -9.64 12.18 -21.50
C SER A 57 -8.62 13.13 -20.87
N HIS A 58 -9.02 14.39 -20.62
CA HIS A 58 -8.19 15.44 -20.04
C HIS A 58 -8.04 15.33 -18.53
N ASN A 59 -8.84 14.49 -17.85
CA ASN A 59 -8.78 14.27 -16.41
C ASN A 59 -8.21 12.88 -16.06
N TRP A 60 -7.74 12.73 -14.82
CA TRP A 60 -7.37 11.47 -14.18
C TRP A 60 -8.19 11.29 -12.91
N LEU A 61 -9.46 10.81 -13.07
CA LEU A 61 -10.52 10.92 -12.05
C LEU A 61 -10.45 9.87 -10.94
N SER A 62 -9.77 8.74 -11.15
CA SER A 62 -9.61 7.68 -10.16
C SER A 62 -8.22 7.08 -10.22
N HIS A 63 -7.85 6.22 -9.28
CA HIS A 63 -6.51 5.63 -9.17
C HIS A 63 -6.00 5.03 -10.49
N GLY A 64 -6.79 4.21 -11.17
CA GLY A 64 -6.47 3.65 -12.49
C GLY A 64 -7.06 4.43 -13.67
N ARG A 65 -7.41 5.70 -13.49
CA ARG A 65 -8.09 6.64 -14.39
C ARG A 65 -9.59 6.37 -14.54
N THR A 66 -10.01 5.13 -14.68
CA THR A 66 -11.41 4.68 -14.78
C THR A 66 -11.64 3.50 -13.85
N TYR A 67 -12.88 3.10 -13.63
CA TYR A 67 -13.23 1.91 -12.85
C TYR A 67 -12.62 0.60 -13.37
N LYS A 68 -12.22 0.55 -14.66
CA LYS A 68 -11.53 -0.63 -15.24
C LYS A 68 -10.08 -0.77 -14.75
N GLU A 69 -9.54 0.24 -14.06
CA GLU A 69 -8.17 0.26 -13.49
C GLU A 69 -7.07 -0.09 -14.52
N GLN A 70 -7.25 0.33 -15.80
CA GLN A 70 -6.34 -0.01 -16.89
C GLN A 70 -5.08 0.84 -16.93
N ARG A 71 -5.06 2.00 -16.26
CA ARG A 71 -3.97 2.99 -16.33
C ARG A 71 -3.55 3.31 -17.77
N PHE A 72 -4.55 3.45 -18.63
CA PHE A 72 -4.42 3.83 -20.03
C PHE A 72 -4.94 5.24 -20.24
N SER A 73 -4.10 6.13 -20.83
CA SER A 73 -4.51 7.45 -21.27
C SER A 73 -4.87 7.45 -22.76
N PRO A 74 -6.07 7.91 -23.17
CA PRO A 74 -6.42 8.06 -24.57
C PRO A 74 -5.79 9.30 -25.24
N LEU A 75 -5.05 10.12 -24.49
CA LEU A 75 -4.29 11.25 -25.02
C LEU A 75 -3.13 10.75 -25.89
N LYS A 76 -2.88 11.44 -27.00
CA LYS A 76 -1.91 11.06 -28.02
C LYS A 76 -1.08 12.21 -28.58
N GLN A 77 -1.13 13.40 -27.98
CA GLN A 77 -0.30 14.54 -28.40
C GLN A 77 1.19 14.24 -28.15
N ILE A 78 1.51 13.54 -27.05
CA ILE A 78 2.83 13.00 -26.78
C ILE A 78 2.84 11.58 -27.33
N ASP A 79 3.65 11.33 -28.36
CA ASP A 79 3.72 10.05 -29.06
C ASP A 79 5.16 9.63 -29.42
N THR A 80 5.30 8.49 -30.07
CA THR A 80 6.61 7.93 -30.46
C THR A 80 7.39 8.79 -31.46
N SER A 81 6.78 9.76 -32.13
CA SER A 81 7.42 10.62 -33.12
C SER A 81 7.99 11.93 -32.54
N ASN A 82 7.49 12.36 -31.37
CA ASN A 82 7.85 13.63 -30.75
C ASN A 82 8.31 13.51 -29.29
N ILE A 83 8.47 12.30 -28.78
CA ILE A 83 8.86 12.04 -27.38
C ILE A 83 10.20 12.67 -27.01
N ASP A 84 11.10 12.88 -27.98
CA ASP A 84 12.39 13.50 -27.76
C ASP A 84 12.27 14.98 -27.33
N ASP A 85 11.14 15.64 -27.65
CA ASP A 85 10.83 17.00 -27.23
C ASP A 85 10.19 17.09 -25.83
N LEU A 86 9.95 15.93 -25.16
CA LEU A 86 9.36 15.90 -23.82
C LEU A 86 10.37 16.40 -22.79
N GLY A 87 10.03 17.45 -22.07
CA GLY A 87 10.87 18.02 -21.03
C GLY A 87 10.10 18.37 -19.76
N LEU A 88 10.82 18.66 -18.69
CA LEU A 88 10.25 19.08 -17.42
C LEU A 88 9.64 20.48 -17.55
N ASP A 89 8.36 20.63 -17.20
CA ASP A 89 7.64 21.91 -17.21
C ASP A 89 7.67 22.58 -15.85
N TRP A 90 7.31 21.81 -14.81
CA TRP A 90 7.38 22.26 -13.43
C TRP A 90 7.64 21.10 -12.47
N PHE A 91 8.10 21.43 -11.27
CA PHE A 91 8.17 20.51 -10.15
C PHE A 91 7.72 21.18 -8.85
N PHE A 92 7.30 20.36 -7.89
CA PHE A 92 6.93 20.79 -6.54
C PHE A 92 7.64 19.91 -5.50
N ASP A 93 8.45 20.53 -4.62
CA ASP A 93 9.12 19.82 -3.53
C ASP A 93 8.12 19.44 -2.43
N LEU A 94 8.05 18.16 -2.10
CA LEU A 94 7.24 17.65 -1.00
C LEU A 94 8.01 17.80 0.32
N ASP A 95 7.31 18.13 1.41
CA ASP A 95 7.89 18.37 2.74
C ASP A 95 8.17 17.04 3.48
N THR A 96 8.74 16.06 2.79
CA THR A 96 9.10 14.75 3.32
C THR A 96 10.27 14.14 2.56
N GLN A 97 11.04 13.31 3.25
CA GLN A 97 12.10 12.49 2.66
C GLN A 97 11.73 10.98 2.68
N ARG A 98 10.48 10.64 3.06
CA ARG A 98 9.99 9.26 3.07
C ARG A 98 9.52 8.85 1.69
N GLY A 99 9.37 7.54 1.45
CA GLY A 99 8.93 6.98 0.18
C GLY A 99 7.60 7.55 -0.33
N GLN A 100 7.50 7.71 -1.65
CA GLN A 100 6.32 8.23 -2.32
C GLN A 100 5.69 7.15 -3.20
N GLU A 101 4.50 6.68 -2.80
CA GLU A 101 3.76 5.61 -3.48
C GLU A 101 2.49 6.10 -4.19
N ALA A 102 2.13 7.37 -3.99
CA ALA A 102 0.84 7.90 -4.39
C ALA A 102 0.68 8.03 -5.92
N THR A 103 -0.49 7.63 -6.41
CA THR A 103 -1.00 8.05 -7.72
C THR A 103 -1.71 9.39 -7.58
N PRO A 104 -1.29 10.45 -8.28
CA PRO A 104 -2.01 11.72 -8.32
C PRO A 104 -3.41 11.57 -8.96
N ILE A 105 -4.39 12.30 -8.44
CA ILE A 105 -5.70 12.50 -9.10
C ILE A 105 -5.70 13.89 -9.72
N VAL A 106 -6.13 14.01 -10.97
CA VAL A 106 -6.23 15.31 -11.66
C VAL A 106 -7.67 15.54 -12.10
N VAL A 107 -8.27 16.60 -11.59
CA VAL A 107 -9.67 16.96 -11.82
C VAL A 107 -9.78 18.46 -12.10
N ASP A 108 -10.25 18.82 -13.28
CA ASP A 108 -10.60 20.18 -13.67
C ASP A 108 -9.45 21.17 -13.37
N GLY A 109 -8.22 20.80 -13.77
CA GLY A 109 -7.03 21.61 -13.62
C GLY A 109 -6.40 21.61 -12.23
N LYS A 110 -6.89 20.81 -11.28
CA LYS A 110 -6.29 20.62 -9.96
C LYS A 110 -5.72 19.23 -9.81
N MET A 111 -4.53 19.13 -9.24
CA MET A 111 -3.86 17.88 -8.90
C MET A 111 -3.90 17.66 -7.40
N TYR A 112 -4.37 16.49 -6.98
CA TYR A 112 -4.42 16.07 -5.58
C TYR A 112 -3.42 14.94 -5.35
N VAL A 113 -2.52 15.12 -4.40
CA VAL A 113 -1.44 14.18 -4.07
C VAL A 113 -1.43 13.91 -2.58
N SER A 114 -1.46 12.63 -2.20
CA SER A 114 -1.12 12.25 -0.82
C SER A 114 0.37 11.96 -0.71
N THR A 115 0.91 12.11 0.50
CA THR A 115 2.32 11.86 0.80
C THR A 115 2.45 10.98 2.04
N ALA A 116 3.68 10.66 2.44
CA ALA A 116 3.96 10.01 3.71
C ALA A 116 3.19 10.67 4.87
N TRP A 117 2.78 9.87 5.86
CA TRP A 117 1.94 10.31 6.97
C TRP A 117 0.52 10.75 6.57
N SER A 118 0.07 10.33 5.38
CA SER A 118 -1.26 10.61 4.84
C SER A 118 -1.58 12.10 4.70
N MET A 119 -0.55 12.94 4.55
CA MET A 119 -0.74 14.35 4.26
C MET A 119 -1.27 14.51 2.83
N VAL A 120 -2.13 15.50 2.58
CA VAL A 120 -2.70 15.76 1.25
C VAL A 120 -2.35 17.18 0.81
N LYS A 121 -2.01 17.32 -0.47
CA LYS A 121 -1.76 18.60 -1.13
C LYS A 121 -2.63 18.72 -2.38
N ALA A 122 -3.18 19.89 -2.61
CA ALA A 122 -3.75 20.26 -3.90
C ALA A 122 -2.84 21.28 -4.57
N LEU A 123 -2.51 21.00 -5.83
CA LEU A 123 -1.69 21.85 -6.68
C LEU A 123 -2.50 22.30 -7.89
N ASP A 124 -2.23 23.49 -8.39
CA ASP A 124 -2.63 23.86 -9.75
C ASP A 124 -1.89 22.93 -10.73
N ALA A 125 -2.63 22.16 -11.52
CA ALA A 125 -2.04 21.12 -12.36
C ALA A 125 -1.29 21.68 -13.59
N LYS A 126 -1.46 22.99 -13.90
CA LYS A 126 -0.75 23.67 -14.99
C LYS A 126 0.56 24.31 -14.53
N THR A 127 0.58 24.84 -13.31
CA THR A 127 1.69 25.67 -12.82
C THR A 127 2.49 25.05 -11.68
N GLY A 128 1.93 24.05 -10.98
CA GLY A 128 2.52 23.46 -9.78
C GLY A 128 2.33 24.32 -8.52
N GLU A 129 1.57 25.42 -8.58
CA GLU A 129 1.30 26.27 -7.42
C GLU A 129 0.52 25.49 -6.34
N LEU A 130 0.92 25.62 -5.07
CA LEU A 130 0.22 25.02 -3.95
C LEU A 130 -1.08 25.79 -3.68
N LEU A 131 -2.22 25.12 -3.86
CA LEU A 131 -3.54 25.69 -3.57
C LEU A 131 -3.91 25.53 -2.10
N TRP A 132 -3.73 24.32 -1.55
CA TRP A 132 -3.90 24.04 -0.13
C TRP A 132 -3.16 22.78 0.29
N LYS A 133 -2.96 22.62 1.59
CA LYS A 133 -2.44 21.39 2.21
C LYS A 133 -3.28 20.99 3.42
N TYR A 134 -3.42 19.69 3.65
CA TYR A 134 -4.04 19.09 4.81
C TYR A 134 -3.05 18.16 5.52
N ASP A 135 -2.93 18.30 6.83
CA ASP A 135 -2.15 17.40 7.71
C ASP A 135 -3.11 16.75 8.70
N PRO A 136 -3.39 15.44 8.60
CA PRO A 136 -4.32 14.72 9.46
C PRO A 136 -3.87 14.61 10.92
N LYS A 137 -2.63 15.06 11.23
CA LYS A 137 -2.01 14.98 12.56
C LYS A 137 -1.93 13.54 13.08
N VAL A 138 -1.53 12.63 12.18
CA VAL A 138 -1.27 11.24 12.56
C VAL A 138 -0.29 11.20 13.73
N ASP A 139 -0.65 10.45 14.79
CA ASP A 139 0.28 10.17 15.87
C ASP A 139 1.52 9.45 15.30
N ARG A 140 2.67 10.12 15.37
CA ARG A 140 3.92 9.61 14.79
C ARG A 140 4.38 8.30 15.46
N ALA A 141 4.02 8.04 16.72
CA ALA A 141 4.26 6.77 17.39
C ALA A 141 3.55 5.60 16.70
N TRP A 142 2.45 5.84 15.97
CA TRP A 142 1.73 4.80 15.22
C TRP A 142 2.58 4.14 14.13
N ALA A 143 3.71 4.74 13.74
CA ALA A 143 4.66 4.16 12.77
C ALA A 143 5.14 2.76 13.14
N VAL A 144 5.17 2.40 14.42
CA VAL A 144 5.52 1.05 14.90
C VAL A 144 4.61 -0.05 14.33
N ASN A 145 3.38 0.31 13.95
CA ASN A 145 2.38 -0.59 13.36
C ASN A 145 2.45 -0.63 11.81
N ALA A 146 3.35 0.14 11.19
CA ALA A 146 3.49 0.21 9.75
C ALA A 146 4.59 -0.75 9.27
N CYS A 147 4.22 -1.89 8.68
CA CYS A 147 5.18 -2.88 8.17
C CYS A 147 6.16 -2.29 7.14
N CYS A 148 5.68 -1.34 6.37
CA CYS A 148 6.24 -1.06 5.05
C CYS A 148 6.44 0.45 4.82
N ASP A 149 6.86 1.18 5.85
CA ASP A 149 6.97 2.63 5.89
C ASP A 149 5.62 3.35 6.08
N VAL A 150 5.67 4.63 6.38
CA VAL A 150 4.53 5.50 6.65
C VAL A 150 3.91 6.08 5.37
N VAL A 151 3.80 5.25 4.35
CA VAL A 151 3.38 5.60 2.99
C VAL A 151 1.88 5.81 2.87
N ASN A 152 1.47 6.42 1.76
CA ASN A 152 0.08 6.54 1.33
C ASN A 152 0.01 6.44 -0.19
N ARG A 153 -0.92 5.61 -0.75
CA ARG A 153 -0.98 5.30 -2.19
C ARG A 153 -1.92 6.19 -3.00
N GLY A 154 -2.62 7.11 -2.35
CA GLY A 154 -3.44 8.08 -3.08
C GLY A 154 -4.72 8.47 -2.36
N VAL A 155 -5.44 9.35 -3.02
CA VAL A 155 -6.74 9.86 -2.61
C VAL A 155 -7.81 9.42 -3.61
N ALA A 156 -9.09 9.56 -3.24
CA ALA A 156 -10.20 9.44 -4.18
C ALA A 156 -10.94 10.77 -4.28
N PHE A 157 -11.54 11.04 -5.43
CA PHE A 157 -12.35 12.22 -5.70
C PHE A 157 -13.81 11.84 -5.93
N TRP A 158 -14.72 12.61 -5.37
CA TRP A 158 -16.14 12.55 -5.71
C TRP A 158 -16.86 13.85 -5.33
N ASP A 159 -17.57 14.43 -6.29
CA ASP A 159 -18.47 15.60 -6.10
C ASP A 159 -17.89 16.74 -5.25
N GLY A 160 -16.71 17.23 -5.63
CA GLY A 160 -16.05 18.32 -4.92
C GLY A 160 -15.45 17.91 -3.56
N GLN A 161 -15.34 16.61 -3.26
CA GLN A 161 -14.69 16.08 -2.08
C GLN A 161 -13.48 15.23 -2.44
N ILE A 162 -12.49 15.24 -1.57
CA ILE A 162 -11.30 14.37 -1.58
C ILE A 162 -11.34 13.46 -0.37
N PHE A 163 -11.15 12.16 -0.58
CA PHE A 163 -11.11 11.17 0.50
C PHE A 163 -9.71 10.61 0.65
N VAL A 164 -9.25 10.50 1.88
CA VAL A 164 -7.95 9.90 2.24
C VAL A 164 -8.08 8.98 3.46
N GLY A 165 -7.49 7.80 3.38
CA GLY A 165 -7.26 6.93 4.54
C GLY A 165 -5.99 7.38 5.26
N THR A 166 -6.04 7.53 6.61
CA THR A 166 -4.86 7.89 7.38
C THR A 166 -4.16 6.67 7.96
N LEU A 167 -2.84 6.74 8.10
CA LEU A 167 -2.02 5.63 8.60
C LEU A 167 -2.55 5.07 9.92
N ASP A 168 -3.08 5.91 10.77
CA ASP A 168 -3.63 5.57 12.08
C ASP A 168 -5.13 5.23 12.07
N GLY A 169 -5.67 4.93 10.87
CA GLY A 169 -6.96 4.28 10.69
C GLY A 169 -8.19 5.18 10.58
N TYR A 170 -8.04 6.47 10.32
CA TYR A 170 -9.17 7.32 9.98
C TYR A 170 -9.42 7.35 8.47
N LEU A 171 -10.68 7.50 8.10
CA LEU A 171 -11.10 7.94 6.78
C LEU A 171 -11.57 9.39 6.89
N VAL A 172 -11.04 10.25 6.03
CA VAL A 172 -11.26 11.70 6.06
C VAL A 172 -11.83 12.15 4.72
N ALA A 173 -12.87 12.97 4.76
CA ALA A 173 -13.38 13.72 3.61
C ALA A 173 -12.98 15.18 3.72
N LEU A 174 -12.38 15.72 2.65
CA LEU A 174 -11.95 17.10 2.54
C LEU A 174 -12.73 17.80 1.43
N ASP A 175 -13.04 19.06 1.63
CA ASP A 175 -13.49 19.94 0.54
C ASP A 175 -12.39 20.09 -0.51
N ALA A 176 -12.67 19.76 -1.76
CA ALA A 176 -11.68 19.75 -2.83
C ALA A 176 -11.15 21.14 -3.20
N GLN A 177 -11.87 22.22 -2.87
CA GLN A 177 -11.48 23.59 -3.18
C GLN A 177 -10.56 24.17 -2.11
N THR A 178 -10.82 23.84 -0.83
CA THR A 178 -10.22 24.53 0.32
C THR A 178 -9.34 23.63 1.18
N GLY A 179 -9.48 22.29 1.05
CA GLY A 179 -8.83 21.34 1.93
C GLY A 179 -9.43 21.27 3.35
N ALA A 180 -10.56 21.94 3.59
CA ALA A 180 -11.26 21.88 4.87
C ALA A 180 -11.81 20.47 5.11
N GLU A 181 -11.75 20.01 6.35
CA GLU A 181 -12.29 18.72 6.77
C GLU A 181 -13.82 18.79 6.82
N ASN A 182 -14.51 17.99 5.98
CA ASN A 182 -15.96 17.86 6.00
C ASN A 182 -16.39 16.86 7.09
N TRP A 183 -15.72 15.73 7.14
CA TRP A 183 -15.89 14.72 8.20
C TRP A 183 -14.63 13.85 8.33
N LYS A 184 -14.48 13.25 9.51
CA LYS A 184 -13.40 12.33 9.85
C LYS A 184 -13.95 11.23 10.75
N ILE A 185 -13.79 9.98 10.36
CA ILE A 185 -14.29 8.82 11.10
C ILE A 185 -13.19 7.80 11.34
N LEU A 186 -13.25 7.13 12.49
CA LEU A 186 -12.35 6.02 12.80
C LEU A 186 -12.90 4.73 12.19
N THR A 187 -12.08 4.04 11.39
CA THR A 187 -12.47 2.82 10.67
C THR A 187 -11.93 1.54 11.30
N ILE A 188 -11.00 1.65 12.24
CA ILE A 188 -10.27 0.54 12.86
C ILE A 188 -10.57 0.42 14.37
N ASP A 189 -10.20 -0.69 14.94
CA ASP A 189 -10.04 -0.86 16.39
C ASP A 189 -8.65 -0.38 16.81
N LYS A 190 -8.57 0.76 17.52
CA LYS A 190 -7.31 1.38 17.99
C LYS A 190 -6.53 0.54 19.02
N THR A 191 -7.15 -0.50 19.58
CA THR A 191 -6.45 -1.41 20.49
C THR A 191 -5.61 -2.44 19.76
N LYS A 192 -5.71 -2.48 18.42
CA LYS A 192 -4.99 -3.39 17.53
C LYS A 192 -4.12 -2.62 16.53
N PRO A 193 -3.03 -3.22 16.05
CA PRO A 193 -2.05 -2.55 15.19
C PRO A 193 -2.51 -2.45 13.72
N TYR A 194 -3.72 -1.99 13.48
CA TYR A 194 -4.22 -1.72 12.14
C TYR A 194 -3.58 -0.46 11.55
N THR A 195 -3.38 -0.47 10.23
CA THR A 195 -2.96 0.71 9.46
C THR A 195 -3.80 0.85 8.20
N ILE A 196 -3.77 2.05 7.58
CA ILE A 196 -4.30 2.27 6.23
C ILE A 196 -3.21 2.94 5.41
N THR A 197 -2.82 2.31 4.31
CA THR A 197 -1.87 2.84 3.33
C THR A 197 -2.45 2.88 1.91
N GLY A 198 -3.54 2.14 1.65
CA GLY A 198 -4.20 2.06 0.36
C GLY A 198 -4.96 3.31 -0.02
N ALA A 199 -5.11 3.54 -1.32
CA ALA A 199 -5.99 4.57 -1.85
C ALA A 199 -7.45 4.11 -1.78
N PRO A 200 -8.39 4.92 -1.25
CA PRO A 200 -9.80 4.59 -1.27
C PRO A 200 -10.36 4.54 -2.71
N ARG A 201 -11.49 3.86 -2.90
CA ARG A 201 -12.26 3.92 -4.14
C ARG A 201 -13.67 4.45 -3.84
N VAL A 202 -14.19 5.29 -4.73
CA VAL A 202 -15.58 5.74 -4.61
C VAL A 202 -16.45 4.97 -5.59
N VAL A 203 -17.44 4.25 -5.08
CA VAL A 203 -18.35 3.41 -5.87
C VAL A 203 -19.77 3.67 -5.40
N LYS A 204 -20.65 4.09 -6.32
CA LYS A 204 -22.11 4.29 -6.05
C LYS A 204 -22.39 5.14 -4.80
N GLY A 205 -21.65 6.26 -4.62
CA GLY A 205 -21.83 7.16 -3.48
C GLY A 205 -21.31 6.60 -2.14
N LYS A 206 -20.42 5.61 -2.20
CA LYS A 206 -19.73 5.05 -1.03
C LYS A 206 -18.23 5.12 -1.22
N VAL A 207 -17.50 5.48 -0.18
CA VAL A 207 -16.05 5.38 -0.10
C VAL A 207 -15.69 4.01 0.43
N VAL A 208 -14.99 3.22 -0.36
CA VAL A 208 -14.54 1.88 -0.01
C VAL A 208 -13.09 1.92 0.40
N ILE A 209 -12.76 1.34 1.55
CA ILE A 209 -11.41 1.27 2.10
C ILE A 209 -11.21 -0.04 2.87
N GLY A 210 -10.03 -0.64 2.74
CA GLY A 210 -9.62 -1.78 3.53
C GLY A 210 -8.61 -1.38 4.62
N ASN A 211 -7.82 -2.33 5.08
CA ASN A 211 -6.83 -2.15 6.14
C ASN A 211 -5.53 -2.91 5.85
N GLY A 212 -4.44 -2.51 6.52
CA GLY A 212 -3.18 -3.23 6.65
C GLY A 212 -2.95 -3.71 8.09
N GLY A 213 -1.83 -4.39 8.35
CA GLY A 213 -1.41 -4.86 9.66
C GLY A 213 -1.40 -6.39 9.81
N ALA A 214 -1.45 -7.16 8.71
CA ALA A 214 -1.40 -8.62 8.77
C ALA A 214 -0.17 -9.12 9.54
N GLU A 215 1.00 -8.54 9.33
CA GLU A 215 2.26 -8.89 9.98
C GLU A 215 2.23 -8.72 11.51
N TYR A 216 1.27 -7.95 12.01
CA TYR A 216 1.08 -7.65 13.44
C TYR A 216 -0.09 -8.40 14.09
N GLY A 217 -0.73 -9.32 13.38
CA GLY A 217 -1.78 -10.17 13.94
C GLY A 217 -3.18 -9.52 13.93
N VAL A 218 -3.58 -8.88 12.84
CA VAL A 218 -4.92 -8.32 12.69
C VAL A 218 -5.81 -9.16 11.77
N ARG A 219 -7.12 -9.02 11.93
CA ARG A 219 -8.16 -9.61 11.07
C ARG A 219 -8.50 -8.67 9.92
N GLY A 220 -8.40 -9.13 8.69
CA GLY A 220 -8.69 -8.35 7.49
C GLY A 220 -10.17 -8.08 7.27
N TYR A 221 -10.45 -6.92 6.66
CA TYR A 221 -11.78 -6.52 6.19
C TYR A 221 -11.69 -5.42 5.14
N VAL A 222 -12.79 -5.19 4.44
CA VAL A 222 -13.07 -4.01 3.63
C VAL A 222 -14.38 -3.39 4.11
N SER A 223 -14.47 -2.06 4.11
CA SER A 223 -15.68 -1.34 4.54
C SER A 223 -16.04 -0.25 3.55
N ALA A 224 -17.32 0.04 3.44
CA ALA A 224 -17.84 1.15 2.66
C ALA A 224 -18.55 2.16 3.56
N TYR A 225 -18.36 3.42 3.25
CA TYR A 225 -18.89 4.55 4.02
C TYR A 225 -19.62 5.50 3.08
N ASP A 226 -20.74 6.06 3.52
CA ASP A 226 -21.47 7.06 2.76
C ASP A 226 -20.60 8.30 2.52
N VAL A 227 -20.52 8.76 1.26
CA VAL A 227 -19.63 9.88 0.88
C VAL A 227 -20.01 11.22 1.52
N ILE A 228 -21.29 11.40 1.95
CA ILE A 228 -21.80 12.64 2.51
C ILE A 228 -21.68 12.63 4.04
N SER A 229 -22.18 11.57 4.68
CA SER A 229 -22.26 11.51 6.16
C SER A 229 -21.04 10.87 6.80
N GLY A 230 -20.28 10.04 6.07
CA GLY A 230 -19.23 9.21 6.64
C GLY A 230 -19.75 7.97 7.41
N ASP A 231 -21.06 7.75 7.45
CA ASP A 231 -21.63 6.58 8.12
C ASP A 231 -21.21 5.29 7.42
N MET A 232 -20.87 4.27 8.21
CA MET A 232 -20.54 2.96 7.66
C MET A 232 -21.78 2.30 7.05
N ALA A 233 -21.77 2.07 5.74
CA ALA A 233 -22.83 1.38 5.03
C ALA A 233 -22.76 -0.13 5.22
N TRP A 234 -21.56 -0.71 5.10
CA TRP A 234 -21.32 -2.13 5.31
C TRP A 234 -19.83 -2.41 5.57
N ARG A 235 -19.56 -3.60 6.14
CA ARG A 235 -18.23 -4.19 6.29
C ARG A 235 -18.27 -5.65 5.89
N PHE A 236 -17.30 -6.09 5.08
CA PHE A 236 -17.06 -7.48 4.74
C PHE A 236 -15.71 -7.92 5.34
N TYR A 237 -15.74 -8.92 6.22
CA TYR A 237 -14.55 -9.55 6.74
C TYR A 237 -13.99 -10.53 5.71
N THR A 238 -12.67 -10.63 5.61
CA THR A 238 -11.96 -11.50 4.67
C THR A 238 -11.42 -12.78 5.32
N VAL A 239 -11.46 -12.85 6.64
CA VAL A 239 -11.08 -13.98 7.46
C VAL A 239 -12.18 -14.24 8.48
N PRO A 240 -12.58 -15.50 8.73
CA PRO A 240 -13.62 -15.81 9.71
C PRO A 240 -13.15 -15.50 11.13
N GLY A 241 -14.10 -15.10 11.98
CA GLY A 241 -13.88 -14.84 13.41
C GLY A 241 -13.88 -16.10 14.27
N ASP A 242 -14.00 -15.89 15.59
CA ASP A 242 -14.12 -16.98 16.56
C ASP A 242 -15.42 -17.78 16.32
N PRO A 243 -15.34 -19.09 16.03
CA PRO A 243 -16.51 -19.93 15.82
C PRO A 243 -17.49 -19.95 17.00
N ALA A 244 -17.01 -19.72 18.23
CA ALA A 244 -17.85 -19.71 19.43
C ALA A 244 -18.80 -18.50 19.48
N ILE A 245 -18.47 -17.40 18.76
CA ILE A 245 -19.32 -16.21 18.70
C ILE A 245 -20.32 -16.31 17.54
N GLY A 246 -20.04 -17.19 16.54
CA GLY A 246 -20.77 -17.29 15.29
C GLY A 246 -20.14 -16.48 14.15
N TYR A 247 -20.78 -16.47 13.00
CA TYR A 247 -20.24 -15.85 11.78
C TYR A 247 -21.13 -14.70 11.32
N GLU A 248 -20.52 -13.63 10.81
CA GLU A 248 -21.22 -12.41 10.37
C GLU A 248 -22.01 -12.63 9.07
N SER A 249 -21.65 -13.67 8.29
CA SER A 249 -22.29 -14.00 7.01
C SER A 249 -22.10 -15.47 6.64
N GLU A 250 -22.88 -15.97 5.67
CA GLU A 250 -22.69 -17.31 5.10
C GLU A 250 -21.29 -17.44 4.41
N ALA A 251 -20.75 -16.35 3.86
CA ALA A 251 -19.39 -16.33 3.31
C ALA A 251 -18.33 -16.59 4.39
N MET A 252 -18.51 -16.03 5.60
CA MET A 252 -17.59 -16.29 6.71
C MET A 252 -17.73 -17.71 7.25
N LYS A 253 -18.93 -18.29 7.23
CA LYS A 253 -19.15 -19.68 7.57
C LYS A 253 -18.50 -20.61 6.55
N LEU A 254 -18.68 -20.36 5.25
CA LEU A 254 -17.99 -21.08 4.17
C LEU A 254 -16.46 -21.01 4.35
N ALA A 255 -15.94 -19.82 4.64
CA ALA A 255 -14.51 -19.65 4.85
C ALA A 255 -14.01 -20.44 6.05
N ALA A 256 -14.73 -20.46 7.17
CA ALA A 256 -14.33 -21.15 8.40
C ALA A 256 -14.10 -22.65 8.20
N ASP A 257 -14.85 -23.29 7.30
CA ASP A 257 -14.68 -24.72 6.95
C ASP A 257 -13.30 -25.04 6.32
N THR A 258 -12.56 -24.00 5.92
CA THR A 258 -11.22 -24.13 5.31
C THR A 258 -10.08 -23.78 6.29
N TRP A 259 -10.40 -23.54 7.55
CA TRP A 259 -9.44 -23.21 8.60
C TRP A 259 -9.44 -24.26 9.69
N THR A 260 -8.31 -24.38 10.40
CA THR A 260 -8.15 -25.28 11.54
C THR A 260 -7.41 -24.58 12.69
N GLY A 261 -7.54 -25.10 13.91
CA GLY A 261 -6.92 -24.50 15.09
C GLY A 261 -7.64 -23.25 15.58
N GLU A 262 -6.89 -22.29 16.12
CA GLU A 262 -7.43 -21.07 16.77
C GLU A 262 -6.93 -19.79 16.08
N TRP A 263 -6.97 -19.75 14.73
CA TRP A 263 -6.49 -18.63 13.91
C TRP A 263 -6.96 -17.24 14.35
N TRP A 264 -8.17 -17.16 14.89
CA TRP A 264 -8.76 -15.87 15.34
C TRP A 264 -8.00 -15.25 16.50
N LYS A 265 -7.27 -16.05 17.30
CA LYS A 265 -6.40 -15.53 18.37
C LYS A 265 -5.14 -14.87 17.81
N LEU A 266 -4.73 -15.26 16.59
CA LEU A 266 -3.58 -14.74 15.87
C LEU A 266 -3.95 -13.64 14.85
N GLY A 267 -5.24 -13.28 14.78
CA GLY A 267 -5.78 -12.33 13.83
C GLY A 267 -6.12 -12.93 12.46
N GLY A 268 -5.33 -13.88 11.96
CA GLY A 268 -5.55 -14.60 10.72
C GLY A 268 -5.14 -13.85 9.44
N GLY A 269 -4.96 -12.54 9.45
CA GLY A 269 -4.52 -11.73 8.32
C GLY A 269 -5.63 -11.41 7.31
N GLY A 270 -5.32 -11.53 6.01
CA GLY A 270 -6.28 -11.29 4.93
C GLY A 270 -6.63 -9.82 4.69
N THR A 271 -5.71 -8.91 4.95
CA THR A 271 -5.95 -7.46 4.85
C THR A 271 -6.15 -7.00 3.40
N VAL A 272 -7.07 -6.06 3.16
CA VAL A 272 -7.34 -5.46 1.85
C VAL A 272 -6.61 -4.11 1.80
N TRP A 273 -5.31 -4.16 1.48
CA TRP A 273 -4.44 -3.00 1.66
C TRP A 273 -4.16 -2.20 0.38
N ASP A 274 -4.59 -2.69 -0.81
CA ASP A 274 -4.34 -1.97 -2.06
C ASP A 274 -5.49 -2.10 -3.07
N SER A 275 -5.42 -2.98 -4.08
CA SER A 275 -6.20 -2.91 -5.30
C SER A 275 -7.68 -3.26 -5.15
N MET A 276 -8.50 -2.43 -5.80
CA MET A 276 -9.93 -2.64 -6.00
C MET A 276 -10.32 -2.17 -7.40
N ALA A 277 -11.28 -2.84 -8.04
CA ALA A 277 -11.87 -2.43 -9.31
C ALA A 277 -13.39 -2.57 -9.26
N PHE A 278 -14.11 -1.78 -10.06
CA PHE A 278 -15.56 -1.82 -10.10
C PHE A 278 -16.06 -2.00 -11.54
N ASP A 279 -17.00 -2.92 -11.74
CA ASP A 279 -17.72 -3.07 -12.99
C ASP A 279 -19.14 -2.53 -12.85
N PRO A 280 -19.45 -1.35 -13.40
CA PRO A 280 -20.78 -0.76 -13.32
C PRO A 280 -21.85 -1.53 -14.14
N GLU A 281 -21.43 -2.36 -15.09
CA GLU A 281 -22.37 -3.14 -15.93
C GLU A 281 -22.84 -4.40 -15.20
N LEU A 282 -21.91 -5.07 -14.49
CA LEU A 282 -22.21 -6.26 -13.69
C LEU A 282 -22.63 -5.93 -12.26
N ASP A 283 -22.46 -4.66 -11.86
CA ASP A 283 -22.65 -4.18 -10.48
C ASP A 283 -21.83 -5.00 -9.48
N LEU A 284 -20.52 -5.16 -9.76
CA LEU A 284 -19.58 -5.93 -8.97
C LEU A 284 -18.36 -5.10 -8.59
N LEU A 285 -18.05 -5.09 -7.29
CA LEU A 285 -16.81 -4.58 -6.74
C LEU A 285 -15.85 -5.74 -6.51
N TYR A 286 -14.66 -5.68 -7.10
CA TYR A 286 -13.60 -6.67 -6.91
C TYR A 286 -12.57 -6.13 -5.94
N ILE A 287 -12.20 -6.94 -4.97
CA ILE A 287 -11.15 -6.63 -3.99
C ILE A 287 -10.07 -7.71 -4.00
N GLY A 288 -8.82 -7.29 -3.79
CA GLY A 288 -7.71 -8.21 -3.57
C GLY A 288 -7.46 -8.42 -2.08
N VAL A 289 -7.33 -9.68 -1.67
CA VAL A 289 -7.12 -10.07 -0.27
C VAL A 289 -5.66 -10.46 -0.04
N GLY A 290 -5.12 -10.07 1.09
CA GLY A 290 -3.74 -10.26 1.51
C GLY A 290 -3.41 -11.64 2.05
N ASN A 291 -2.20 -11.75 2.56
CA ASN A 291 -1.57 -12.92 3.16
C ASN A 291 -2.15 -13.30 4.53
N GLY A 292 -1.76 -14.47 5.00
CA GLY A 292 -2.10 -14.98 6.34
C GLY A 292 -1.27 -14.34 7.46
N SER A 293 -1.79 -14.39 8.68
CA SER A 293 -1.11 -13.97 9.90
C SER A 293 -1.19 -15.08 10.96
N PRO A 294 -0.02 -15.58 11.43
CA PRO A 294 1.32 -15.42 10.86
C PRO A 294 1.44 -15.95 9.43
N TRP A 295 2.54 -15.67 8.71
CA TRP A 295 2.77 -16.20 7.36
C TRP A 295 2.78 -17.74 7.37
N ASN A 296 3.45 -18.34 8.35
CA ASN A 296 3.53 -19.78 8.53
C ASN A 296 2.15 -20.41 8.72
N GLN A 297 1.70 -21.21 7.74
CA GLN A 297 0.38 -21.83 7.77
C GLN A 297 0.26 -22.86 8.90
N SER A 298 1.30 -23.64 9.17
CA SER A 298 1.25 -24.69 10.19
C SER A 298 1.05 -24.13 11.62
N ILE A 299 1.39 -22.85 11.84
CA ILE A 299 1.11 -22.13 13.10
C ILE A 299 -0.36 -21.65 13.14
N ARG A 300 -0.83 -20.98 12.09
CA ARG A 300 -2.18 -20.37 12.08
C ARG A 300 -3.31 -21.36 11.80
N SER A 301 -3.02 -22.45 11.07
CA SER A 301 -3.98 -23.48 10.65
C SER A 301 -3.30 -24.86 10.64
N PRO A 302 -3.09 -25.49 11.81
CA PRO A 302 -2.17 -26.63 11.98
C PRO A 302 -2.49 -27.90 11.16
N GLN A 303 -3.75 -28.12 10.78
CA GLN A 303 -4.12 -29.20 9.89
C GLN A 303 -4.26 -28.75 8.43
N GLY A 304 -3.74 -27.55 8.08
CA GLY A 304 -3.80 -27.01 6.72
C GLY A 304 -5.15 -26.40 6.36
N GLY A 305 -5.61 -26.68 5.14
CA GLY A 305 -6.79 -26.08 4.55
C GLY A 305 -6.46 -24.90 3.62
N ASP A 306 -7.43 -24.45 2.85
CA ASP A 306 -7.24 -23.35 1.89
C ASP A 306 -7.11 -21.99 2.55
N ASN A 307 -7.65 -21.83 3.77
CA ASN A 307 -7.67 -20.60 4.55
C ASN A 307 -8.36 -19.43 3.82
N LEU A 308 -9.61 -19.65 3.37
CA LEU A 308 -10.38 -18.60 2.70
C LEU A 308 -10.65 -17.40 3.63
N PHE A 309 -10.54 -16.13 3.11
CA PHE A 309 -10.24 -15.76 1.73
C PHE A 309 -8.82 -15.21 1.57
N LEU A 310 -7.81 -15.78 2.22
CA LEU A 310 -6.42 -15.34 2.01
C LEU A 310 -6.06 -15.45 0.52
N SER A 311 -5.22 -14.53 0.05
CA SER A 311 -4.66 -14.53 -1.32
C SER A 311 -5.71 -14.74 -2.40
N SER A 312 -6.86 -14.08 -2.24
CA SER A 312 -8.03 -14.24 -3.11
C SER A 312 -8.43 -12.93 -3.77
N ILE A 313 -9.02 -13.05 -4.95
CA ILE A 313 -9.85 -12.02 -5.55
C ILE A 313 -11.28 -12.32 -5.11
N VAL A 314 -11.98 -11.35 -4.53
CA VAL A 314 -13.35 -11.49 -4.05
C VAL A 314 -14.24 -10.47 -4.73
N ALA A 315 -15.38 -10.92 -5.26
CA ALA A 315 -16.41 -10.05 -5.84
C ALA A 315 -17.54 -9.82 -4.84
N LEU A 316 -17.89 -8.56 -4.64
CA LEU A 316 -18.92 -8.10 -3.70
C LEU A 316 -19.97 -7.26 -4.40
N ARG A 317 -21.21 -7.23 -3.87
CA ARG A 317 -22.20 -6.23 -4.22
C ARG A 317 -21.82 -4.87 -3.62
N PRO A 318 -21.62 -3.81 -4.40
CA PRO A 318 -21.11 -2.53 -3.88
C PRO A 318 -22.08 -1.82 -2.93
N ASP A 319 -23.39 -2.10 -3.04
CA ASP A 319 -24.40 -1.46 -2.18
C ASP A 319 -24.47 -2.08 -0.79
N THR A 320 -24.23 -3.39 -0.65
CA THR A 320 -24.46 -4.16 0.57
C THR A 320 -23.22 -4.83 1.15
N GLY A 321 -22.14 -4.96 0.37
CA GLY A 321 -20.97 -5.76 0.73
C GLY A 321 -21.22 -7.28 0.67
N GLU A 322 -22.35 -7.72 0.09
CA GLU A 322 -22.68 -9.12 -0.05
C GLU A 322 -21.69 -9.83 -0.98
N TYR A 323 -21.20 -10.99 -0.52
CA TYR A 323 -20.34 -11.87 -1.30
C TYR A 323 -21.05 -12.45 -2.53
N VAL A 324 -20.34 -12.48 -3.67
CA VAL A 324 -20.85 -13.06 -4.92
C VAL A 324 -20.01 -14.26 -5.34
N TRP A 325 -18.69 -14.10 -5.49
CA TRP A 325 -17.77 -15.17 -5.84
C TRP A 325 -16.35 -14.83 -5.37
N HIS A 326 -15.48 -15.82 -5.34
CA HIS A 326 -14.05 -15.64 -5.13
C HIS A 326 -13.24 -16.54 -6.06
N TYR A 327 -11.99 -16.13 -6.27
CA TYR A 327 -10.96 -16.97 -6.87
C TYR A 327 -9.68 -16.86 -6.02
N GLN A 328 -9.19 -17.98 -5.50
CA GLN A 328 -8.02 -18.01 -4.66
C GLN A 328 -6.76 -18.26 -5.48
N THR A 329 -5.85 -17.28 -5.53
CA THR A 329 -4.62 -17.36 -6.32
C THR A 329 -3.55 -18.24 -5.67
N THR A 330 -3.56 -18.37 -4.33
CA THR A 330 -2.60 -19.16 -3.58
C THR A 330 -3.29 -19.87 -2.41
N PRO A 331 -3.93 -21.04 -2.66
CA PRO A 331 -4.53 -21.85 -1.60
C PRO A 331 -3.51 -22.32 -0.58
N GLY A 332 -3.84 -22.25 0.72
CA GLY A 332 -2.94 -22.62 1.80
C GLY A 332 -1.64 -21.84 1.81
N GLU A 333 -1.74 -20.54 1.51
CA GLU A 333 -0.64 -19.59 1.43
C GLU A 333 0.24 -19.63 2.70
N THR A 334 1.57 -19.54 2.54
CA THR A 334 2.57 -19.54 3.62
C THR A 334 3.80 -18.67 3.29
N TRP A 335 3.85 -18.03 2.13
CA TRP A 335 5.03 -17.32 1.58
C TRP A 335 4.88 -15.79 1.54
N ASP A 336 3.86 -15.22 2.20
CA ASP A 336 3.45 -13.81 2.07
C ASP A 336 2.94 -13.48 0.66
N TYR A 337 2.37 -14.43 -0.06
CA TYR A 337 1.75 -14.13 -1.34
C TYR A 337 0.35 -13.55 -1.15
N THR A 338 0.08 -12.46 -1.86
CA THR A 338 -1.18 -11.71 -1.76
C THR A 338 -1.84 -11.61 -3.14
N ALA A 339 -3.14 -11.40 -3.17
CA ALA A 339 -3.89 -11.02 -4.37
C ALA A 339 -4.29 -9.53 -4.38
N THR A 340 -3.55 -8.69 -3.65
CA THR A 340 -3.82 -7.24 -3.52
C THR A 340 -3.20 -6.42 -4.65
N GLN A 341 -2.47 -7.01 -5.58
CA GLN A 341 -1.87 -6.35 -6.73
C GLN A 341 -2.93 -5.83 -7.69
N GLN A 342 -2.54 -4.91 -8.57
CA GLN A 342 -3.44 -4.25 -9.53
C GLN A 342 -4.42 -5.23 -10.17
N ILE A 343 -5.71 -5.01 -9.96
CA ILE A 343 -6.81 -5.68 -10.68
C ILE A 343 -7.16 -4.82 -11.90
N THR A 344 -7.19 -5.42 -13.08
CA THR A 344 -7.50 -4.71 -14.33
C THR A 344 -8.66 -5.39 -15.05
N LEU A 345 -9.67 -4.62 -15.47
CA LEU A 345 -10.83 -5.12 -16.20
C LEU A 345 -10.70 -4.79 -17.69
N ALA A 346 -10.98 -5.78 -18.53
CA ALA A 346 -11.00 -5.62 -19.99
C ALA A 346 -12.07 -6.49 -20.64
N ASP A 347 -12.34 -6.21 -21.90
CA ASP A 347 -13.12 -7.07 -22.77
C ASP A 347 -12.12 -7.61 -23.82
N LEU A 348 -11.94 -8.94 -23.88
CA LEU A 348 -10.96 -9.60 -24.74
C LEU A 348 -11.62 -10.57 -25.70
N GLU A 349 -11.13 -10.61 -26.95
CA GLU A 349 -11.53 -11.62 -27.92
C GLU A 349 -10.77 -12.91 -27.65
N ILE A 350 -11.45 -13.91 -27.08
CA ILE A 350 -10.87 -15.23 -26.74
C ILE A 350 -11.65 -16.29 -27.49
N ASN A 351 -10.96 -17.05 -28.36
CA ASN A 351 -11.57 -18.11 -29.19
C ASN A 351 -12.75 -17.63 -30.08
N GLY A 352 -12.73 -16.37 -30.49
CA GLY A 352 -13.77 -15.77 -31.35
C GLY A 352 -14.99 -15.25 -30.60
N GLU A 353 -14.94 -15.21 -29.28
CA GLU A 353 -15.99 -14.64 -28.42
C GLU A 353 -15.43 -13.49 -27.58
N THR A 354 -16.18 -12.40 -27.44
CA THR A 354 -15.84 -11.31 -26.52
C THR A 354 -16.12 -11.74 -25.09
N ARG A 355 -15.07 -11.92 -24.30
CA ARG A 355 -15.15 -12.30 -22.88
C ARG A 355 -14.89 -11.07 -22.01
N LYS A 356 -15.74 -10.87 -21.01
CA LYS A 356 -15.53 -9.88 -19.95
C LYS A 356 -14.56 -10.45 -18.93
N VAL A 357 -13.32 -9.92 -18.90
CA VAL A 357 -12.27 -10.50 -18.08
C VAL A 357 -11.80 -9.58 -16.95
N LEU A 358 -11.34 -10.22 -15.88
CA LEU A 358 -10.52 -9.65 -14.84
C LEU A 358 -9.11 -10.23 -14.99
N MET A 359 -8.10 -9.36 -14.99
CA MET A 359 -6.69 -9.73 -15.12
C MET A 359 -5.92 -9.32 -13.87
N GLN A 360 -5.04 -10.19 -13.40
CA GLN A 360 -4.15 -9.91 -12.28
C GLN A 360 -2.82 -10.66 -12.42
N ALA A 361 -1.73 -9.98 -12.02
CA ALA A 361 -0.39 -10.53 -11.83
C ALA A 361 -0.02 -10.42 -10.34
N PRO A 362 -0.42 -11.35 -9.46
CA PRO A 362 -0.13 -11.29 -8.03
C PRO A 362 1.32 -11.64 -7.69
N LYS A 363 1.69 -11.55 -6.41
CA LYS A 363 3.02 -11.85 -5.88
C LYS A 363 3.55 -13.22 -6.29
N ASN A 364 2.65 -14.20 -6.43
CA ASN A 364 2.98 -15.62 -6.65
C ASN A 364 3.62 -15.95 -8.02
N GLY A 365 3.62 -15.00 -8.97
CA GLY A 365 4.30 -15.14 -10.26
C GLY A 365 3.46 -15.73 -11.39
N PHE A 366 2.17 -16.02 -11.18
CA PHE A 366 1.23 -16.38 -12.24
C PHE A 366 0.41 -15.17 -12.71
N PHE A 367 0.19 -15.04 -14.02
CA PHE A 367 -0.73 -14.09 -14.59
C PHE A 367 -2.10 -14.76 -14.80
N TYR A 368 -3.14 -14.25 -14.14
CA TYR A 368 -4.48 -14.81 -14.19
C TYR A 368 -5.39 -14.01 -15.11
N VAL A 369 -6.21 -14.73 -15.87
CA VAL A 369 -7.37 -14.21 -16.61
C VAL A 369 -8.59 -14.96 -16.13
N LEU A 370 -9.55 -14.26 -15.56
CA LEU A 370 -10.80 -14.80 -15.02
C LEU A 370 -11.99 -14.19 -15.76
N ASP A 371 -13.09 -14.93 -15.89
CA ASP A 371 -14.38 -14.35 -16.20
C ASP A 371 -14.84 -13.45 -15.05
N ARG A 372 -15.01 -12.16 -15.29
CA ARG A 372 -15.28 -11.22 -14.21
C ARG A 372 -16.72 -11.25 -13.67
N ALA A 373 -17.64 -11.93 -14.37
CA ALA A 373 -19.02 -12.10 -13.89
C ALA A 373 -19.12 -13.25 -12.87
N THR A 374 -18.33 -14.32 -13.09
CA THR A 374 -18.49 -15.59 -12.36
C THR A 374 -17.28 -16.00 -11.52
N GLY A 375 -16.10 -15.42 -11.77
CA GLY A 375 -14.82 -15.84 -11.18
C GLY A 375 -14.23 -17.09 -11.84
N GLU A 376 -14.83 -17.60 -12.92
CA GLU A 376 -14.34 -18.76 -13.66
C GLU A 376 -12.91 -18.53 -14.16
N PHE A 377 -12.04 -19.52 -13.94
CA PHE A 377 -10.70 -19.52 -14.48
C PHE A 377 -10.70 -19.70 -16.01
N ILE A 378 -10.14 -18.75 -16.73
CA ILE A 378 -9.98 -18.82 -18.18
C ILE A 378 -8.57 -19.28 -18.53
N SER A 379 -7.56 -18.65 -17.94
CA SER A 379 -6.15 -19.03 -18.14
C SER A 379 -5.25 -18.47 -17.05
N GLY A 380 -4.11 -19.15 -16.85
CA GLY A 380 -3.06 -18.69 -15.94
C GLY A 380 -1.72 -19.32 -16.29
N LYS A 381 -0.68 -18.50 -16.49
CA LYS A 381 0.68 -18.97 -16.73
C LYS A 381 1.70 -18.14 -15.94
N ALA A 382 2.85 -18.77 -15.69
CA ALA A 382 3.97 -18.11 -15.05
C ALA A 382 4.48 -16.94 -15.91
N PHE A 383 4.53 -15.74 -15.33
CA PHE A 383 5.14 -14.57 -15.96
C PHE A 383 6.54 -14.28 -15.42
N ALA A 384 6.96 -14.97 -14.35
CA ALA A 384 8.26 -14.86 -13.70
C ALA A 384 8.77 -16.25 -13.29
N ASN A 385 10.06 -16.32 -12.95
CA ASN A 385 10.64 -17.53 -12.38
C ASN A 385 10.05 -17.83 -11.00
N MET A 386 9.78 -19.11 -10.74
CA MET A 386 9.27 -19.57 -9.45
C MET A 386 9.72 -20.99 -9.12
N ASN A 387 9.79 -21.30 -7.82
CA ASN A 387 10.06 -22.65 -7.32
C ASN A 387 9.09 -23.10 -6.21
N TRP A 388 8.15 -22.21 -5.81
CA TRP A 388 7.13 -22.54 -4.82
C TRP A 388 6.01 -23.44 -5.39
N ALA A 389 5.82 -23.42 -6.71
CA ALA A 389 4.83 -24.21 -7.43
C ALA A 389 5.46 -24.94 -8.61
N LEU A 390 4.94 -26.12 -8.92
CA LEU A 390 5.34 -26.96 -10.05
C LEU A 390 4.63 -26.57 -11.35
N GLY A 391 3.54 -25.81 -11.26
CA GLY A 391 2.74 -25.36 -12.38
C GLY A 391 1.33 -24.99 -11.98
N MET A 392 0.46 -24.83 -12.99
CA MET A 392 -0.98 -24.58 -12.85
C MET A 392 -1.73 -25.86 -13.20
N GLY A 393 -2.67 -26.26 -12.33
CA GLY A 393 -3.59 -27.37 -12.59
C GLY A 393 -4.65 -26.99 -13.63
N ASP A 394 -5.28 -27.99 -14.23
CA ASP A 394 -6.36 -27.80 -15.21
C ASP A 394 -7.60 -27.14 -14.58
N ASP A 395 -7.75 -27.25 -13.28
CA ASP A 395 -8.79 -26.59 -12.47
C ASP A 395 -8.48 -25.13 -12.11
N GLY A 396 -7.34 -24.61 -12.57
CA GLY A 396 -6.88 -23.27 -12.27
C GLY A 396 -6.20 -23.11 -10.89
N ARG A 397 -5.96 -24.19 -10.16
CA ARG A 397 -5.22 -24.14 -8.88
C ARG A 397 -3.73 -24.33 -9.12
N PRO A 398 -2.85 -23.48 -8.57
CA PRO A 398 -1.42 -23.76 -8.58
C PRO A 398 -1.12 -25.09 -7.87
N ILE A 399 -0.20 -25.86 -8.44
CA ILE A 399 0.28 -27.12 -7.84
C ILE A 399 1.49 -26.78 -6.98
N PRO A 400 1.37 -26.76 -5.63
CA PRO A 400 2.48 -26.36 -4.78
C PRO A 400 3.64 -27.37 -4.87
N ASN A 401 4.88 -26.85 -4.81
CA ASN A 401 6.06 -27.68 -4.64
C ASN A 401 6.14 -28.14 -3.16
N PRO A 402 6.10 -29.45 -2.86
CA PRO A 402 6.16 -29.93 -1.48
C PRO A 402 7.43 -29.49 -0.73
N GLU A 403 8.57 -29.34 -1.43
CA GLU A 403 9.83 -28.91 -0.84
C GLU A 403 9.78 -27.44 -0.40
N ALA A 404 8.94 -26.62 -1.05
CA ALA A 404 8.79 -25.20 -0.71
C ALA A 404 7.87 -24.97 0.51
N ARG A 405 7.25 -26.02 1.03
CA ARG A 405 6.42 -26.00 2.24
C ARG A 405 7.30 -26.05 3.50
N TYR A 406 8.16 -25.03 3.68
CA TYR A 406 9.04 -24.91 4.84
C TYR A 406 8.29 -25.01 6.18
N ASP A 407 7.02 -24.63 6.19
CA ASP A 407 6.11 -24.71 7.33
C ASP A 407 5.74 -26.14 7.70
N GLN A 408 5.80 -27.07 6.75
CA GLN A 408 5.49 -28.49 6.93
C GLN A 408 6.76 -29.36 7.03
N THR A 409 7.79 -29.06 6.23
CA THR A 409 9.04 -29.80 6.25
C THR A 409 9.93 -29.45 7.44
N GLY A 410 9.83 -28.19 7.93
CA GLY A 410 10.76 -27.64 8.93
C GLY A 410 12.15 -27.33 8.39
N ASP A 411 12.39 -27.57 7.10
CA ASP A 411 13.67 -27.34 6.44
C ASP A 411 13.78 -25.89 5.92
N LEU A 412 14.99 -25.38 5.87
CA LEU A 412 15.29 -24.11 5.20
C LEU A 412 15.04 -24.23 3.69
N PHE A 413 14.19 -23.36 3.14
CA PHE A 413 13.92 -23.29 1.71
C PHE A 413 14.12 -21.86 1.16
N ALA A 414 14.89 -21.72 0.10
CA ALA A 414 15.10 -20.47 -0.61
C ALA A 414 14.01 -20.29 -1.67
N VAL A 415 12.93 -19.58 -1.30
CA VAL A 415 11.75 -19.40 -2.16
C VAL A 415 11.98 -18.33 -3.23
N THR A 416 11.49 -18.60 -4.41
CA THR A 416 11.40 -17.68 -5.56
C THR A 416 9.97 -17.71 -6.11
N PRO A 417 9.33 -16.53 -6.31
CA PRO A 417 9.75 -15.22 -5.83
C PRO A 417 9.73 -15.16 -4.29
N GLY A 418 10.54 -14.27 -3.71
CA GLY A 418 10.49 -14.00 -2.27
C GLY A 418 9.21 -13.26 -1.86
N PRO A 419 9.05 -12.85 -0.58
CA PRO A 419 7.86 -12.17 -0.04
C PRO A 419 7.51 -10.85 -0.74
N ALA A 420 8.50 -10.19 -1.36
CA ALA A 420 8.23 -9.03 -2.21
C ALA A 420 7.41 -9.37 -3.47
N GLY A 421 7.32 -10.67 -3.83
CA GLY A 421 6.59 -11.16 -4.98
C GLY A 421 7.30 -10.93 -6.30
N ALA A 422 6.84 -11.62 -7.37
CA ALA A 422 7.28 -11.35 -8.74
C ALA A 422 6.74 -10.00 -9.25
N HIS A 423 5.59 -9.58 -8.77
CA HIS A 423 4.98 -8.26 -8.92
C HIS A 423 4.33 -7.87 -7.60
N ASN A 424 4.31 -6.58 -7.28
CA ASN A 424 3.72 -6.10 -6.05
C ASN A 424 2.71 -4.96 -6.34
N TRP A 425 2.48 -4.06 -5.38
CA TRP A 425 1.54 -2.92 -5.50
C TRP A 425 1.87 -1.94 -6.64
N HIS A 426 3.08 -1.94 -7.18
CA HIS A 426 3.49 -1.09 -8.31
C HIS A 426 2.56 -1.35 -9.50
N SER A 427 1.73 -0.38 -9.84
CA SER A 427 0.63 -0.59 -10.77
C SER A 427 1.09 -1.09 -12.14
N MET A 428 0.45 -2.13 -12.68
CA MET A 428 0.54 -2.50 -14.09
C MET A 428 -0.41 -1.64 -14.93
N SER A 429 -0.24 -1.62 -16.26
CA SER A 429 -1.16 -0.95 -17.16
C SER A 429 -1.53 -1.85 -18.35
N TYR A 430 -2.75 -1.70 -18.86
CA TYR A 430 -3.24 -2.39 -20.05
C TYR A 430 -3.52 -1.40 -21.17
N SER A 431 -2.97 -1.64 -22.37
CA SER A 431 -3.25 -0.85 -23.54
C SER A 431 -4.24 -1.59 -24.47
N PRO A 432 -5.45 -1.06 -24.68
CA PRO A 432 -6.39 -1.65 -25.63
C PRO A 432 -5.93 -1.55 -27.08
N GLN A 433 -4.94 -0.68 -27.40
CA GLN A 433 -4.39 -0.54 -28.76
C GLN A 433 -3.38 -1.63 -29.10
N THR A 434 -2.60 -2.09 -28.13
CA THR A 434 -1.61 -3.17 -28.33
C THR A 434 -2.17 -4.52 -27.89
N GLY A 435 -3.21 -4.55 -27.04
CA GLY A 435 -3.70 -5.75 -26.37
C GLY A 435 -2.73 -6.29 -25.31
N LEU A 436 -1.76 -5.50 -24.86
CA LEU A 436 -0.71 -5.93 -23.95
C LEU A 436 -0.89 -5.34 -22.54
N VAL A 437 -0.49 -6.12 -21.54
CA VAL A 437 -0.33 -5.69 -20.15
C VAL A 437 1.14 -5.42 -19.88
N TYR A 438 1.47 -4.27 -19.31
CA TYR A 438 2.83 -3.88 -18.95
C TYR A 438 3.00 -4.01 -17.44
N ILE A 439 3.87 -4.94 -17.03
CA ILE A 439 3.99 -5.39 -15.64
C ILE A 439 5.39 -5.03 -15.11
N PRO A 440 5.50 -4.26 -14.01
CA PRO A 440 6.74 -4.12 -13.27
C PRO A 440 7.06 -5.42 -12.55
N ILE A 441 8.02 -6.19 -13.04
CA ILE A 441 8.40 -7.46 -12.40
C ILE A 441 9.73 -7.36 -11.66
N GLN A 442 9.88 -8.19 -10.64
CA GLN A 442 11.12 -8.34 -9.88
C GLN A 442 11.39 -9.81 -9.59
N GLU A 443 12.66 -10.15 -9.61
CA GLU A 443 13.14 -11.49 -9.32
C GLU A 443 14.01 -11.42 -8.06
N THR A 444 13.50 -11.99 -6.98
CA THR A 444 14.17 -12.03 -5.67
C THR A 444 14.06 -13.43 -5.10
N VAL A 445 15.05 -13.81 -4.33
CA VAL A 445 15.08 -15.06 -3.55
C VAL A 445 15.01 -14.70 -2.08
N PHE A 446 14.29 -15.48 -1.29
CA PHE A 446 14.22 -15.27 0.15
C PHE A 446 14.28 -16.60 0.89
N PRO A 447 15.15 -16.72 1.92
CA PRO A 447 15.20 -17.91 2.75
C PRO A 447 14.00 -17.95 3.71
N MET A 448 13.28 -19.07 3.75
CA MET A 448 12.17 -19.35 4.65
C MET A 448 12.56 -20.50 5.60
N LEU A 449 12.40 -20.25 6.89
CA LEU A 449 12.62 -21.26 7.94
C LEU A 449 11.54 -21.11 9.00
N SER A 450 10.90 -22.23 9.37
CA SER A 450 9.82 -22.24 10.35
C SER A 450 10.32 -21.87 11.75
N ASP A 451 9.58 -21.00 12.45
CA ASP A 451 9.76 -20.76 13.88
C ASP A 451 8.98 -21.82 14.68
N THR A 452 9.70 -22.75 15.30
CA THR A 452 9.11 -23.82 16.11
C THR A 452 8.66 -23.39 17.50
N ASP A 453 9.15 -22.23 17.97
CA ASP A 453 8.90 -21.69 19.32
C ASP A 453 8.05 -20.40 19.24
N PHE A 454 7.29 -20.22 18.16
CA PHE A 454 6.52 -19.02 17.89
C PHE A 454 5.59 -18.63 19.04
N SER A 455 5.64 -17.36 19.42
CA SER A 455 4.66 -16.69 20.28
C SER A 455 4.33 -15.31 19.73
N SER A 456 3.06 -14.93 19.75
CA SER A 456 2.65 -13.60 19.31
C SER A 456 3.17 -12.51 20.24
N LEU A 457 3.67 -11.44 19.65
CA LEU A 457 4.27 -10.30 20.33
C LEU A 457 3.57 -9.00 19.94
N ASN A 458 3.51 -8.07 20.88
CA ASN A 458 3.07 -6.71 20.62
C ASN A 458 4.21 -5.87 20.04
N GLN A 459 3.91 -4.90 19.17
CA GLN A 459 4.88 -3.98 18.55
C GLN A 459 6.01 -4.69 17.76
N ALA A 460 5.76 -5.91 17.28
CA ALA A 460 6.72 -6.71 16.53
C ALA A 460 6.02 -7.45 15.38
N TRP A 461 6.76 -7.85 14.35
CA TRP A 461 6.24 -8.73 13.32
C TRP A 461 6.00 -10.13 13.85
N ASN A 462 4.84 -10.69 13.55
CA ASN A 462 4.41 -12.04 13.90
C ASN A 462 4.38 -12.92 12.65
N LEU A 463 5.55 -13.16 12.04
CA LEU A 463 5.67 -13.87 10.77
C LEU A 463 5.62 -15.40 10.92
N GLY A 464 6.03 -15.93 12.06
CA GLY A 464 6.23 -17.37 12.25
C GLY A 464 7.46 -17.90 11.52
N LEU A 465 8.46 -17.02 11.28
CA LEU A 465 9.76 -17.34 10.70
C LEU A 465 10.85 -17.27 11.77
N ASN A 466 11.76 -18.22 11.74
CA ASN A 466 12.99 -18.17 12.53
C ASN A 466 13.99 -17.20 11.87
N THR A 467 14.03 -15.96 12.35
CA THR A 467 14.89 -14.92 11.79
C THR A 467 16.33 -15.03 12.24
N GLU A 468 16.64 -15.75 13.34
CA GLU A 468 18.00 -15.92 13.83
C GLU A 468 18.86 -16.77 12.88
N GLY A 469 18.23 -17.75 12.19
CA GLY A 469 18.89 -18.58 11.18
C GLY A 469 19.02 -17.92 9.80
N LEU A 470 18.48 -16.72 9.60
CA LEU A 470 18.31 -16.07 8.29
C LEU A 470 19.12 -14.77 8.15
N GLU A 471 20.22 -14.61 8.90
CA GLU A 471 21.00 -13.37 8.84
C GLU A 471 21.65 -13.15 7.46
N PRO A 472 21.55 -11.93 6.92
CA PRO A 472 22.24 -11.58 5.69
C PRO A 472 23.76 -11.62 5.88
N PRO A 473 24.53 -11.93 4.80
CA PRO A 473 25.99 -11.89 4.86
C PRO A 473 26.49 -10.48 5.16
N THR A 474 27.67 -10.40 5.73
CA THR A 474 28.32 -9.13 6.10
C THR A 474 29.54 -8.80 5.25
N ASP A 475 30.02 -9.73 4.45
CA ASP A 475 31.13 -9.51 3.55
C ASP A 475 30.64 -8.89 2.22
N LYS A 476 31.44 -7.96 1.70
CA LYS A 476 31.09 -7.21 0.48
C LYS A 476 30.87 -8.10 -0.72
N ALA A 477 31.64 -9.16 -0.90
CA ALA A 477 31.54 -10.03 -2.07
C ALA A 477 30.20 -10.77 -2.12
N SER A 478 29.76 -11.30 -0.97
CA SER A 478 28.43 -11.94 -0.85
C SER A 478 27.28 -10.95 -1.03
N ILE A 479 27.40 -9.74 -0.42
CA ILE A 479 26.41 -8.68 -0.62
C ILE A 479 26.30 -8.30 -2.08
N ASP A 480 27.41 -8.03 -2.77
CA ASP A 480 27.45 -7.67 -4.18
C ASP A 480 26.86 -8.80 -5.06
N ALA A 481 27.13 -10.06 -4.73
CA ALA A 481 26.56 -11.22 -5.45
C ALA A 481 25.04 -11.29 -5.30
N ILE A 482 24.51 -11.08 -4.10
CA ILE A 482 23.06 -11.05 -3.85
C ILE A 482 22.42 -9.88 -4.59
N VAL A 483 22.98 -8.67 -4.49
CA VAL A 483 22.46 -7.48 -5.21
C VAL A 483 22.48 -7.72 -6.73
N ALA A 484 23.52 -8.34 -7.27
CA ALA A 484 23.62 -8.67 -8.70
C ALA A 484 22.57 -9.71 -9.14
N SER A 485 22.14 -10.58 -8.23
CA SER A 485 21.09 -11.58 -8.48
C SER A 485 19.67 -10.99 -8.46
N MET A 486 19.47 -9.85 -7.77
CA MET A 486 18.20 -9.16 -7.68
C MET A 486 17.92 -8.40 -8.99
N GLN A 487 16.93 -8.83 -9.75
CA GLN A 487 16.64 -8.29 -11.07
C GLN A 487 15.25 -7.68 -11.14
N GLY A 488 15.17 -6.50 -11.75
CA GLY A 488 13.91 -5.84 -12.09
C GLY A 488 13.72 -5.75 -13.60
N HIS A 489 12.48 -5.83 -14.03
CA HIS A 489 12.14 -5.74 -15.45
C HIS A 489 10.82 -5.02 -15.68
N LEU A 490 10.66 -4.40 -16.85
CA LEU A 490 9.37 -4.09 -17.42
C LEU A 490 9.02 -5.18 -18.42
N LEU A 491 7.90 -5.88 -18.19
CA LEU A 491 7.43 -6.97 -19.04
C LEU A 491 6.17 -6.54 -19.78
N ALA A 492 6.16 -6.69 -21.12
CA ALA A 492 4.92 -6.66 -21.90
C ALA A 492 4.40 -8.08 -22.09
N TRP A 493 3.22 -8.33 -21.58
CA TRP A 493 2.59 -9.63 -21.54
C TRP A 493 1.33 -9.66 -22.41
N ASN A 494 1.18 -10.69 -23.24
CA ASN A 494 -0.06 -10.90 -23.98
C ASN A 494 -1.03 -11.73 -23.14
N PRO A 495 -2.15 -11.15 -22.67
CA PRO A 495 -3.08 -11.83 -21.76
C PRO A 495 -3.90 -12.96 -22.43
N ILE A 496 -3.97 -12.99 -23.77
CA ILE A 496 -4.71 -14.01 -24.53
C ILE A 496 -3.81 -15.23 -24.75
N THR A 497 -2.60 -15.03 -25.28
CA THR A 497 -1.66 -16.13 -25.57
C THR A 497 -0.86 -16.56 -24.35
N GLN A 498 -0.86 -15.76 -23.30
CA GLN A 498 -0.16 -16.00 -22.04
C GLN A 498 1.35 -16.17 -22.26
N VAL A 499 1.95 -15.26 -23.05
CA VAL A 499 3.40 -15.24 -23.32
C VAL A 499 3.97 -13.82 -23.28
N PRO A 500 5.25 -13.66 -22.92
CA PRO A 500 5.94 -12.39 -23.04
C PRO A 500 6.07 -11.96 -24.50
N VAL A 501 5.86 -10.66 -24.77
CA VAL A 501 6.09 -10.06 -26.09
C VAL A 501 7.47 -9.39 -26.13
N TRP A 502 7.79 -8.63 -25.09
CA TRP A 502 9.11 -8.05 -24.87
C TRP A 502 9.37 -7.86 -23.36
N LYS A 503 10.64 -7.75 -23.01
CA LYS A 503 11.12 -7.56 -21.65
C LYS A 503 12.28 -6.56 -21.65
N TYR A 504 12.20 -5.51 -20.82
CA TYR A 504 13.28 -4.55 -20.63
C TYR A 504 13.88 -4.73 -19.23
N LYS A 505 15.20 -4.96 -19.14
CA LYS A 505 15.90 -5.15 -17.86
C LYS A 505 16.27 -3.82 -17.23
N HIS A 506 15.93 -3.65 -15.95
CA HIS A 506 16.36 -2.52 -15.11
C HIS A 506 17.57 -2.88 -14.23
N ALA A 507 18.26 -1.85 -13.76
CA ALA A 507 19.36 -2.00 -12.82
C ALA A 507 18.82 -2.11 -11.39
N GLY A 508 18.24 -3.25 -11.03
CA GLY A 508 17.73 -3.53 -9.69
C GLY A 508 16.20 -3.70 -9.63
N VAL A 509 15.71 -3.95 -8.44
CA VAL A 509 14.30 -4.25 -8.11
C VAL A 509 13.55 -3.01 -7.63
N SER A 510 12.26 -3.17 -7.28
CA SER A 510 11.40 -2.11 -6.71
C SER A 510 11.22 -0.90 -7.65
N ASN A 511 11.04 -1.16 -8.95
CA ASN A 511 10.79 -0.12 -9.95
C ASN A 511 9.32 0.30 -9.93
N GLY A 512 9.05 1.55 -10.28
CA GLY A 512 7.72 2.16 -10.21
C GLY A 512 6.66 1.50 -11.10
N GLY A 513 5.41 1.88 -10.85
CA GLY A 513 4.27 1.45 -11.66
C GLY A 513 4.28 2.06 -13.07
N THR A 514 3.38 1.59 -13.92
CA THR A 514 3.32 1.95 -15.35
C THR A 514 2.11 2.81 -15.71
N LEU A 515 2.26 3.55 -16.80
CA LEU A 515 1.21 4.25 -17.54
C LEU A 515 1.37 3.90 -19.02
N SER A 516 0.31 3.44 -19.69
CA SER A 516 0.27 3.33 -21.15
C SER A 516 -0.57 4.44 -21.78
N THR A 517 -0.21 4.90 -22.99
CA THR A 517 -0.90 6.00 -23.68
C THR A 517 -1.28 5.65 -25.10
N ALA A 518 -2.27 6.35 -25.64
CA ALA A 518 -2.66 6.24 -27.05
C ALA A 518 -1.59 6.78 -28.02
N GLY A 519 -0.59 7.50 -27.53
CA GLY A 519 0.62 7.86 -28.28
C GLY A 519 1.59 6.69 -28.52
N GLY A 520 1.23 5.47 -28.12
CA GLY A 520 2.05 4.27 -28.32
C GLY A 520 3.23 4.17 -27.36
N LEU A 521 3.13 4.82 -26.19
CA LEU A 521 4.19 4.87 -25.19
C LEU A 521 3.78 4.17 -23.89
N VAL A 522 4.77 3.62 -23.20
CA VAL A 522 4.68 3.14 -21.81
C VAL A 522 5.68 3.90 -20.97
N PHE A 523 5.20 4.56 -19.91
CA PHE A 523 6.03 5.29 -18.97
C PHE A 523 6.25 4.48 -17.69
N GLN A 524 7.48 4.49 -17.17
CA GLN A 524 7.84 3.86 -15.90
C GLN A 524 9.00 4.58 -15.22
N GLY A 525 8.89 4.77 -13.89
CA GLY A 525 10.01 5.16 -13.05
C GLY A 525 10.86 3.97 -12.61
N THR A 526 12.10 4.22 -12.19
CA THR A 526 12.99 3.18 -11.66
C THR A 526 13.51 3.53 -10.27
N ALA A 527 13.85 2.50 -9.49
CA ALA A 527 14.51 2.67 -8.19
C ALA A 527 15.81 3.50 -8.26
N LYS A 528 16.50 3.47 -9.42
CA LYS A 528 17.70 4.27 -9.69
C LYS A 528 17.42 5.70 -10.17
N GLY A 529 16.16 6.17 -10.06
CA GLY A 529 15.78 7.54 -10.35
C GLY A 529 15.74 7.89 -11.85
N GLN A 530 15.54 6.91 -12.71
CA GLN A 530 15.30 7.15 -14.13
C GLN A 530 13.81 7.11 -14.42
N PHE A 531 13.26 8.15 -15.01
CA PHE A 531 11.92 8.16 -15.58
C PHE A 531 12.04 7.88 -17.08
N ASN A 532 11.45 6.78 -17.54
CA ASN A 532 11.62 6.25 -18.88
C ASN A 532 10.31 6.25 -19.66
N ALA A 533 10.38 6.42 -20.98
CA ALA A 533 9.31 6.14 -21.92
C ALA A 533 9.79 5.07 -22.94
N PHE A 534 8.98 4.05 -23.11
CA PHE A 534 9.24 2.93 -24.02
C PHE A 534 8.20 2.92 -25.13
N ASN A 535 8.60 2.47 -26.33
CA ASN A 535 7.64 2.09 -27.36
C ASN A 535 6.81 0.91 -26.84
N ALA A 536 5.49 1.06 -26.87
CA ALA A 536 4.55 0.08 -26.30
C ALA A 536 4.58 -1.27 -27.04
N ARG A 537 4.99 -1.34 -28.32
CA ARG A 537 4.94 -2.56 -29.15
C ARG A 537 6.16 -3.44 -29.01
N ASP A 538 7.34 -2.85 -28.88
CA ASP A 538 8.63 -3.56 -28.95
C ASP A 538 9.55 -3.32 -27.76
N GLY A 539 9.20 -2.38 -26.84
CA GLY A 539 9.98 -2.10 -25.64
C GLY A 539 11.24 -1.27 -25.87
N GLU A 540 11.41 -0.67 -27.08
CA GLU A 540 12.51 0.24 -27.35
C GLU A 540 12.43 1.44 -26.38
N LEU A 541 13.54 1.73 -25.69
CA LEU A 541 13.66 2.92 -24.86
C LEU A 541 13.75 4.15 -25.74
N ARG A 542 12.74 5.03 -25.70
CA ARG A 542 12.62 6.21 -26.55
C ARG A 542 13.05 7.50 -25.85
N TRP A 543 12.86 7.58 -24.53
CA TRP A 543 13.16 8.78 -23.77
C TRP A 543 13.51 8.44 -22.32
N ARG A 544 14.35 9.29 -21.72
CA ARG A 544 14.77 9.14 -20.32
C ARG A 544 15.04 10.49 -19.68
N PHE A 545 14.58 10.62 -18.41
CA PHE A 545 14.87 11.76 -17.56
C PHE A 545 15.45 11.29 -16.21
N ALA A 546 16.48 11.99 -15.72
CA ALA A 546 17.08 11.74 -14.41
C ALA A 546 16.33 12.54 -13.34
N ALA A 547 15.59 11.86 -12.46
CA ALA A 547 14.81 12.50 -11.40
C ALA A 547 15.63 12.80 -10.14
N ASN A 548 16.90 12.39 -10.08
CA ASN A 548 17.82 12.55 -8.96
C ASN A 548 17.35 11.90 -7.64
N THR A 549 16.36 11.03 -7.68
CA THR A 549 15.86 10.21 -6.56
C THR A 549 15.11 9.02 -7.13
N GLY A 550 15.00 7.92 -6.36
CA GLY A 550 14.27 6.73 -6.79
C GLY A 550 12.78 7.01 -7.05
N ILE A 551 12.20 6.29 -7.99
CA ILE A 551 10.80 6.43 -8.42
C ILE A 551 10.11 5.09 -8.26
N ILE A 552 9.17 5.00 -7.32
CA ILE A 552 8.39 3.79 -7.04
C ILE A 552 6.89 3.97 -7.30
N ALA A 553 6.39 5.21 -7.37
CA ALA A 553 5.01 5.52 -7.74
C ALA A 553 4.74 5.29 -9.23
N ALA A 554 3.49 5.40 -9.63
CA ALA A 554 3.05 5.27 -11.01
C ALA A 554 2.68 6.62 -11.63
N PRO A 555 3.04 6.88 -12.91
CA PRO A 555 2.73 8.13 -13.58
C PRO A 555 1.26 8.22 -14.02
N VAL A 556 0.80 9.45 -14.27
CA VAL A 556 -0.51 9.78 -14.83
C VAL A 556 -0.38 10.72 -16.01
N SER A 557 -1.42 10.79 -16.86
CA SER A 557 -1.47 11.73 -18.00
C SER A 557 -2.79 12.49 -17.99
N TYR A 558 -2.72 13.79 -18.22
CA TYR A 558 -3.88 14.69 -18.27
C TYR A 558 -3.67 15.77 -19.33
N ALA A 559 -4.68 16.61 -19.57
CA ALA A 559 -4.56 17.75 -20.47
C ALA A 559 -5.21 19.01 -19.90
N ILE A 560 -4.61 20.17 -20.18
CA ILE A 560 -5.16 21.48 -19.84
C ILE A 560 -5.00 22.38 -21.07
N ASP A 561 -6.05 23.10 -21.45
CA ASP A 561 -6.07 24.00 -22.61
C ASP A 561 -5.62 23.32 -23.92
N GLY A 562 -5.86 22.00 -24.06
CA GLY A 562 -5.47 21.22 -25.22
C GLY A 562 -4.02 20.74 -25.21
N GLU A 563 -3.23 21.04 -24.19
CA GLU A 563 -1.85 20.58 -24.00
C GLU A 563 -1.80 19.35 -23.09
N GLN A 564 -1.10 18.31 -23.50
CA GLN A 564 -0.94 17.06 -22.75
C GLN A 564 0.24 17.14 -21.78
N TYR A 565 0.02 16.64 -20.58
CA TYR A 565 1.01 16.54 -19.52
C TYR A 565 1.18 15.07 -19.05
N ILE A 566 2.39 14.76 -18.60
CA ILE A 566 2.72 13.53 -17.88
C ILE A 566 3.21 13.92 -16.48
N ALA A 567 2.59 13.41 -15.44
CA ALA A 567 2.99 13.68 -14.07
C ALA A 567 3.42 12.41 -13.34
N ILE A 568 4.39 12.55 -12.42
CA ILE A 568 4.85 11.48 -11.55
C ILE A 568 5.28 12.02 -10.20
N VAL A 569 4.96 11.27 -9.14
CA VAL A 569 5.51 11.53 -7.80
C VAL A 569 6.80 10.73 -7.65
N VAL A 570 7.86 11.38 -7.22
CA VAL A 570 9.18 10.75 -7.04
C VAL A 570 9.61 10.83 -5.59
N GLY A 571 10.33 9.81 -5.12
CA GLY A 571 10.85 9.68 -3.76
C GLY A 571 11.08 8.21 -3.45
N TRP A 572 12.33 7.82 -3.19
CA TRP A 572 12.73 6.48 -2.80
C TRP A 572 12.22 6.14 -1.40
N GLY A 573 11.82 4.90 -1.17
CA GLY A 573 11.39 4.42 0.14
C GLY A 573 10.54 3.16 0.08
N GLY A 574 9.52 3.08 0.94
CA GLY A 574 8.76 1.86 1.17
C GLY A 574 9.59 0.82 1.93
N VAL A 575 9.06 -0.41 2.03
CA VAL A 575 9.70 -1.49 2.79
C VAL A 575 11.13 -1.78 2.33
N PHE A 576 11.40 -1.70 1.02
CA PHE A 576 12.73 -2.00 0.49
C PHE A 576 13.76 -0.97 0.93
N GLY A 577 13.41 0.32 0.93
CA GLY A 577 14.29 1.40 1.41
C GLY A 577 14.46 1.43 2.92
N LEU A 578 13.54 0.83 3.67
CA LEU A 578 13.53 0.88 5.13
C LEU A 578 14.30 -0.29 5.75
N GLY A 579 13.91 -1.53 5.44
CA GLY A 579 14.28 -2.73 6.18
C GLY A 579 15.35 -3.63 5.54
N HIS A 580 15.93 -3.29 4.38
CA HIS A 580 16.84 -4.19 3.66
C HIS A 580 18.34 -3.86 3.82
N GLY A 581 18.69 -2.92 4.68
CA GLY A 581 20.10 -2.63 5.01
C GLY A 581 20.97 -2.36 3.77
N ASP A 582 22.12 -3.02 3.69
CA ASP A 582 23.07 -2.84 2.58
C ASP A 582 22.48 -3.19 1.20
N PHE A 583 21.48 -4.05 1.12
CA PHE A 583 20.84 -4.38 -0.18
C PHE A 583 20.07 -3.20 -0.77
N SER A 584 19.58 -2.28 0.05
CA SER A 584 18.88 -1.08 -0.40
C SER A 584 19.77 0.15 -0.55
N LYS A 585 20.95 0.18 0.13
CA LYS A 585 21.90 1.31 0.02
C LYS A 585 22.38 1.56 -1.40
N VAL A 586 22.41 0.54 -2.26
CA VAL A 586 22.78 0.71 -3.68
C VAL A 586 21.84 1.64 -4.47
N TYR A 587 20.68 1.99 -3.89
CA TYR A 587 19.72 2.93 -4.46
C TYR A 587 19.76 4.32 -3.81
N ALA A 588 20.56 4.50 -2.76
CA ALA A 588 20.68 5.73 -1.99
C ALA A 588 21.94 6.55 -2.34
N ASP A 589 22.31 6.58 -3.63
CA ASP A 589 23.49 7.32 -4.12
C ASP A 589 23.39 8.83 -3.87
N VAL A 590 22.16 9.34 -3.74
CA VAL A 590 21.86 10.75 -3.45
C VAL A 590 20.87 10.84 -2.28
N ARG A 591 20.87 11.99 -1.61
CA ARG A 591 19.87 12.26 -0.59
C ARG A 591 18.48 12.25 -1.20
N ASN A 592 17.54 11.50 -0.58
CA ASN A 592 16.18 11.40 -1.10
C ASN A 592 15.48 12.77 -1.09
N HIS A 593 14.94 13.18 -2.24
CA HIS A 593 14.13 14.37 -2.42
C HIS A 593 12.79 14.00 -3.02
N SER A 594 11.75 14.03 -2.19
CA SER A 594 10.40 13.71 -2.67
C SER A 594 9.80 14.91 -3.41
N ARG A 595 9.29 14.67 -4.64
CA ARG A 595 8.77 15.71 -5.54
C ARG A 595 7.58 15.22 -6.35
N VAL A 596 6.79 16.17 -6.82
CA VAL A 596 5.94 16.00 -8.01
C VAL A 596 6.71 16.54 -9.19
N LEU A 597 6.84 15.77 -10.27
CA LEU A 597 7.44 16.20 -11.54
C LEU A 597 6.37 16.18 -12.61
N VAL A 598 6.30 17.23 -13.43
CA VAL A 598 5.36 17.32 -14.55
C VAL A 598 6.08 17.72 -15.82
N PHE A 599 5.78 16.98 -16.89
CA PHE A 599 6.42 17.05 -18.18
C PHE A 599 5.41 17.41 -19.27
N LYS A 600 5.87 18.18 -20.28
CA LYS A 600 5.14 18.46 -21.52
C LYS A 600 6.11 18.58 -22.70
N LEU A 601 5.61 18.61 -23.91
CA LEU A 601 6.45 18.91 -25.09
C LEU A 601 7.02 20.33 -24.96
N GLY A 602 8.32 20.47 -25.22
CA GLY A 602 9.04 21.74 -25.12
C GLY A 602 9.27 22.24 -23.69
N GLY A 603 9.14 21.39 -22.66
CA GLY A 603 9.55 21.72 -21.30
C GLY A 603 11.06 21.87 -21.20
N GLU A 604 11.57 22.91 -20.54
CA GLU A 604 13.01 23.23 -20.50
C GLU A 604 13.59 23.32 -19.08
N LEU A 605 12.73 23.15 -18.06
CA LEU A 605 13.15 23.28 -16.67
C LEU A 605 14.15 22.19 -16.28
N GLN A 606 15.14 22.56 -15.48
CA GLN A 606 16.14 21.64 -14.94
C GLN A 606 15.93 21.44 -13.43
N LEU A 607 16.10 20.21 -12.96
CA LEU A 607 16.11 19.96 -11.53
C LEU A 607 17.38 20.56 -10.89
N PRO A 608 17.29 21.06 -9.64
CA PRO A 608 18.47 21.39 -8.85
C PRO A 608 19.43 20.19 -8.77
N SER A 609 20.74 20.46 -8.75
CA SER A 609 21.74 19.42 -8.52
C SER A 609 21.51 18.73 -7.16
N SER A 610 21.62 17.42 -7.14
CA SER A 610 21.59 16.65 -5.89
C SER A 610 22.99 16.48 -5.34
N GLU A 611 23.15 16.72 -4.04
CA GLU A 611 24.39 16.37 -3.36
C GLU A 611 24.44 14.85 -3.15
N PRO A 612 25.62 14.20 -3.38
CA PRO A 612 25.76 12.79 -3.03
C PRO A 612 25.43 12.57 -1.55
N TYR A 613 24.71 11.50 -1.25
CA TYR A 613 24.50 11.10 0.13
C TYR A 613 25.77 10.46 0.68
N GLN A 614 26.35 11.07 1.69
CA GLN A 614 27.48 10.51 2.44
C GLN A 614 27.06 10.33 3.89
N GLU A 615 27.01 9.10 4.35
CA GLU A 615 26.89 8.81 5.78
C GLU A 615 28.12 9.36 6.49
N GLN A 616 27.89 10.20 7.50
CA GLN A 616 28.97 10.68 8.34
C GLN A 616 29.36 9.56 9.32
N PHE A 617 30.53 8.98 9.12
CA PHE A 617 31.09 8.04 10.06
C PHE A 617 31.39 8.73 11.40
N VAL A 618 30.73 8.24 12.45
CA VAL A 618 31.02 8.59 13.83
C VAL A 618 31.69 7.39 14.47
N ALA A 619 32.86 7.56 15.07
CA ALA A 619 33.57 6.48 15.75
C ALA A 619 32.66 5.89 16.85
N PRO A 620 32.43 4.57 16.89
CA PRO A 620 31.52 3.97 17.86
C PRO A 620 32.02 4.11 19.29
N PRO A 621 31.12 4.13 20.30
CA PRO A 621 31.54 4.14 21.69
C PRO A 621 32.29 2.85 22.04
N LYS A 622 33.09 2.91 23.11
CA LYS A 622 33.79 1.74 23.62
C LYS A 622 32.78 0.71 24.14
N GLN A 623 32.93 -0.56 23.72
CA GLN A 623 32.13 -1.66 24.30
C GLN A 623 32.50 -1.88 25.76
N THR A 624 31.48 -1.87 26.62
CA THR A 624 31.62 -2.13 28.06
C THR A 624 30.75 -3.29 28.54
N ALA A 625 29.88 -3.79 27.67
CA ALA A 625 29.01 -4.90 27.97
C ALA A 625 29.72 -6.24 27.84
N THR A 626 29.20 -7.26 28.52
CA THR A 626 29.70 -8.64 28.45
C THR A 626 29.22 -9.32 27.16
N VAL A 627 29.88 -10.44 26.81
CA VAL A 627 29.48 -11.25 25.63
C VAL A 627 28.04 -11.77 25.77
N GLU A 628 27.62 -12.11 26.99
CA GLU A 628 26.27 -12.58 27.29
C GLU A 628 25.23 -11.49 27.08
N GLN A 629 25.51 -10.25 27.44
CA GLN A 629 24.64 -9.11 27.23
C GLN A 629 24.48 -8.80 25.73
N ILE A 630 25.57 -8.87 24.97
CA ILE A 630 25.56 -8.70 23.51
C ILE A 630 24.70 -9.80 22.85
N ALA A 631 24.94 -11.07 23.26
CA ALA A 631 24.19 -12.21 22.74
C ALA A 631 22.68 -12.13 23.08
N ALA A 632 22.34 -11.66 24.29
CA ALA A 632 20.94 -11.45 24.69
C ALA A 632 20.28 -10.27 23.96
N GLY A 633 21.03 -9.27 23.54
CA GLY A 633 20.51 -8.10 22.82
C GLY A 633 20.15 -8.38 21.37
N LYS A 634 20.83 -9.33 20.70
CA LYS A 634 20.66 -9.64 19.30
C LYS A 634 19.25 -10.12 18.93
N PRO A 635 18.66 -11.14 19.57
CA PRO A 635 17.29 -11.57 19.25
C PRO A 635 16.26 -10.47 19.52
N LEU A 636 16.43 -9.68 20.59
CA LEU A 636 15.54 -8.56 20.89
C LEU A 636 15.62 -7.47 19.80
N TYR A 637 16.82 -7.17 19.31
CA TYR A 637 16.99 -6.27 18.19
C TYR A 637 16.30 -6.77 16.93
N ASN A 638 16.50 -8.04 16.57
CA ASN A 638 15.87 -8.67 15.40
C ASN A 638 14.35 -8.63 15.49
N GLN A 639 13.80 -8.75 16.69
CA GLN A 639 12.38 -8.79 16.95
C GLN A 639 11.70 -7.42 16.89
N TYR A 640 12.30 -6.37 17.49
CA TYR A 640 11.64 -5.08 17.70
C TYR A 640 12.22 -3.94 16.85
N CYS A 641 13.44 -4.07 16.33
CA CYS A 641 14.15 -2.95 15.70
C CYS A 641 14.41 -3.13 14.20
N THR A 642 14.60 -4.38 13.75
CA THR A 642 15.02 -4.70 12.36
C THR A 642 14.07 -4.15 11.30
N THR A 643 12.76 -4.15 11.55
CA THR A 643 11.74 -3.65 10.60
C THR A 643 12.04 -2.23 10.13
N CYS A 644 12.48 -1.36 11.03
CA CYS A 644 12.75 0.05 10.71
C CYS A 644 14.25 0.33 10.51
N HIS A 645 15.13 -0.33 11.27
CA HIS A 645 16.55 -0.03 11.30
C HIS A 645 17.42 -1.03 10.52
N GLY A 646 16.79 -1.99 9.85
CA GLY A 646 17.44 -3.01 9.02
C GLY A 646 18.17 -4.10 9.83
N PRO A 647 18.53 -5.22 9.18
CA PRO A 647 19.27 -6.29 9.80
C PRO A 647 20.66 -5.79 10.22
N GLN A 648 21.18 -6.31 11.36
CA GLN A 648 22.50 -5.96 11.89
C GLN A 648 22.69 -4.46 12.17
N ALA A 649 21.60 -3.74 12.44
CA ALA A 649 21.54 -2.29 12.64
C ALA A 649 21.99 -1.45 11.43
N ILE A 650 21.95 -2.03 10.23
CA ILE A 650 22.31 -1.38 8.97
C ILE A 650 21.10 -0.68 8.39
N GLY A 651 21.04 0.63 8.48
CA GLY A 651 19.97 1.42 7.87
C GLY A 651 19.99 1.34 6.34
N GLY A 652 18.82 1.32 5.70
CA GLY A 652 18.68 1.27 4.23
C GLY A 652 18.89 2.61 3.50
N GLY A 653 19.27 3.68 4.21
CA GLY A 653 19.46 5.02 3.64
C GLY A 653 18.22 5.94 3.75
N LEU A 654 17.06 5.40 4.11
CA LEU A 654 15.83 6.18 4.35
C LEU A 654 15.75 6.71 5.77
N ILE A 655 16.15 5.89 6.74
CA ILE A 655 16.35 6.24 8.14
C ILE A 655 17.85 6.18 8.41
N GLN A 656 18.33 7.09 9.26
CA GLN A 656 19.73 7.13 9.65
C GLN A 656 20.19 5.77 10.21
N ASP A 657 21.34 5.31 9.76
CA ASP A 657 22.00 4.12 10.30
C ASP A 657 22.36 4.37 11.77
N ILE A 658 21.75 3.61 12.68
CA ILE A 658 21.88 3.84 14.11
C ILE A 658 23.26 3.51 14.66
N ARG A 659 24.09 2.76 13.92
CA ARG A 659 25.49 2.50 14.27
C ARG A 659 26.35 3.77 14.29
N TYR A 660 25.91 4.82 13.55
CA TYR A 660 26.55 6.15 13.49
C TYR A 660 25.79 7.21 14.28
N GLY A 661 24.70 6.84 14.95
CA GLY A 661 23.86 7.78 15.69
C GLY A 661 24.53 8.29 16.96
N GLY A 662 24.46 9.62 17.22
CA GLY A 662 24.96 10.22 18.46
C GLY A 662 24.32 9.64 19.73
N VAL A 663 23.08 9.16 19.65
CA VAL A 663 22.32 8.50 20.73
C VAL A 663 23.07 7.27 21.29
N LEU A 664 23.83 6.58 20.43
CA LEU A 664 24.57 5.37 20.84
C LEU A 664 25.63 5.66 21.87
N HIS A 665 26.18 6.90 21.96
CA HIS A 665 27.22 7.32 22.89
C HIS A 665 26.71 7.63 24.30
N ASP A 666 25.41 7.87 24.45
CA ASP A 666 24.75 8.22 25.70
C ASP A 666 23.73 7.14 26.09
N ALA A 667 24.02 6.38 27.13
CA ALA A 667 23.18 5.26 27.57
C ALA A 667 21.86 5.73 28.16
N GLU A 668 21.82 6.90 28.80
CA GLU A 668 20.57 7.47 29.34
C GLU A 668 19.67 7.98 28.22
N LEU A 669 20.25 8.69 27.25
CA LEU A 669 19.50 9.14 26.07
C LEU A 669 19.02 7.95 25.25
N TRP A 670 19.82 6.87 25.11
CA TRP A 670 19.41 5.63 24.46
C TRP A 670 18.16 5.03 25.15
N ASP A 671 18.20 4.92 26.48
CA ASP A 671 17.07 4.43 27.24
C ASP A 671 15.83 5.31 27.03
N GLN A 672 15.97 6.63 27.13
CA GLN A 672 14.86 7.56 26.87
C GLN A 672 14.28 7.43 25.46
N VAL A 673 15.11 7.23 24.44
CA VAL A 673 14.64 7.06 23.05
C VAL A 673 13.91 5.75 22.89
N VAL A 674 14.44 4.64 23.42
CA VAL A 674 13.88 3.30 23.18
C VAL A 674 12.75 3.00 24.17
N SER A 675 12.90 3.32 25.45
CA SER A 675 11.87 3.03 26.46
C SER A 675 10.71 4.02 26.37
N THR A 676 10.96 5.31 26.55
CA THR A 676 9.89 6.31 26.70
C THR A 676 9.44 6.95 25.38
N GLY A 677 10.21 6.73 24.30
CA GLY A 677 9.85 7.26 22.98
C GLY A 677 10.03 8.78 22.88
N VAL A 678 11.11 9.36 23.42
CA VAL A 678 11.38 10.80 23.33
C VAL A 678 11.45 11.29 21.87
N PHE A 679 11.68 10.39 20.90
CA PHE A 679 11.61 10.66 19.47
C PHE A 679 10.32 10.17 18.80
N ALA A 680 9.26 9.91 19.58
CA ALA A 680 7.96 9.51 19.02
C ALA A 680 7.43 10.52 17.97
N SER A 681 7.64 11.81 18.19
CA SER A 681 7.28 12.86 17.21
C SER A 681 8.04 12.75 15.87
N LYS A 682 9.12 11.95 15.81
CA LYS A 682 9.87 11.63 14.59
C LYS A 682 9.54 10.24 14.03
N GLY A 683 8.62 9.50 14.68
CA GLY A 683 8.22 8.14 14.28
C GLY A 683 8.92 7.00 15.02
N MET A 684 9.78 7.28 16.01
CA MET A 684 10.37 6.27 16.90
C MET A 684 9.51 6.12 18.16
N ALA A 685 8.66 5.09 18.19
CA ALA A 685 7.80 4.79 19.33
C ALA A 685 8.59 4.35 20.56
N GLY A 686 7.97 4.46 21.74
CA GLY A 686 8.49 3.88 22.98
C GLY A 686 8.13 2.40 23.13
N PHE A 687 9.01 1.63 23.75
CA PHE A 687 8.86 0.18 23.92
C PHE A 687 8.80 -0.24 25.40
N GLU A 688 8.61 0.68 26.35
CA GLU A 688 8.53 0.36 27.80
C GLU A 688 7.41 -0.62 28.17
N SER A 689 6.38 -0.73 27.31
CA SER A 689 5.28 -1.68 27.51
C SER A 689 5.65 -3.13 27.16
N VAL A 690 6.75 -3.35 26.42
CA VAL A 690 7.17 -4.66 25.91
C VAL A 690 8.64 -5.00 26.18
N LEU A 691 9.47 -4.04 26.57
CA LEU A 691 10.88 -4.22 26.89
C LEU A 691 11.20 -3.71 28.30
N SER A 692 11.93 -4.50 29.09
CA SER A 692 12.52 -4.02 30.36
C SER A 692 13.75 -3.16 30.10
N ALA A 693 14.16 -2.36 31.10
CA ALA A 693 15.38 -1.54 31.03
C ALA A 693 16.66 -2.39 30.80
N GLU A 694 16.71 -3.61 31.32
CA GLU A 694 17.82 -4.56 31.07
C GLU A 694 17.82 -4.99 29.58
N GLN A 695 16.66 -5.32 29.01
CA GLN A 695 16.54 -5.69 27.61
C GLN A 695 16.92 -4.53 26.67
N VAL A 696 16.53 -3.30 27.01
CA VAL A 696 16.93 -2.08 26.27
C VAL A 696 18.45 -1.87 26.33
N ALA A 697 19.07 -2.11 27.49
CA ALA A 697 20.52 -2.05 27.63
C ALA A 697 21.25 -3.14 26.83
N ASN A 698 20.68 -4.36 26.77
CA ASN A 698 21.23 -5.45 25.99
C ASN A 698 21.12 -5.17 24.46
N ILE A 699 19.99 -4.59 23.98
CA ILE A 699 19.88 -4.12 22.60
C ILE A 699 20.95 -3.08 22.27
N ARG A 700 21.20 -2.11 23.17
CA ARG A 700 22.29 -1.14 22.98
C ARG A 700 23.66 -1.83 22.89
N ALA A 701 23.94 -2.81 23.77
CA ALA A 701 25.15 -3.57 23.73
C ALA A 701 25.39 -4.25 22.37
N TYR A 702 24.37 -4.86 21.82
CA TYR A 702 24.40 -5.45 20.46
C TYR A 702 24.67 -4.40 19.38
N VAL A 703 24.00 -3.25 19.41
CA VAL A 703 24.19 -2.19 18.40
C VAL A 703 25.60 -1.58 18.50
N VAL A 704 26.13 -1.41 19.71
CA VAL A 704 27.54 -0.97 19.92
C VAL A 704 28.52 -1.97 19.34
N ASP A 705 28.30 -3.27 19.53
CA ASP A 705 29.13 -4.32 18.97
C ASP A 705 29.10 -4.30 17.42
N ALA A 706 27.92 -4.23 16.83
CA ALA A 706 27.74 -4.11 15.38
C ALA A 706 28.43 -2.86 14.81
N ALA A 707 28.38 -1.73 15.54
CA ALA A 707 29.07 -0.50 15.16
C ALA A 707 30.60 -0.65 15.21
N GLN A 708 31.12 -1.34 16.21
CA GLN A 708 32.57 -1.60 16.33
C GLN A 708 33.09 -2.55 15.27
N GLU A 709 32.33 -3.61 14.96
CA GLU A 709 32.67 -4.53 13.86
C GLU A 709 32.70 -3.80 12.52
N ASN A 710 31.71 -2.93 12.26
CA ASN A 710 31.70 -2.10 11.08
C ASN A 710 32.91 -1.16 11.00
N ALA A 711 33.29 -0.51 12.12
CA ALA A 711 34.46 0.36 12.17
C ALA A 711 35.80 -0.39 11.94
N LYS A 712 35.91 -1.66 12.33
CA LYS A 712 37.07 -2.53 12.00
C LYS A 712 37.13 -2.80 10.50
N ARG A 713 36.01 -3.11 9.87
CA ARG A 713 35.91 -3.39 8.40
C ARG A 713 36.29 -2.17 7.56
N GLN A 714 35.85 -0.97 7.96
CA GLN A 714 36.21 0.27 7.23
C GLN A 714 37.69 0.65 7.29
N ARG A 715 38.45 0.09 8.25
CA ARG A 715 39.92 0.32 8.38
C ARG A 715 40.75 -0.69 7.58
N GLN A 716 40.16 -1.80 7.16
CA GLN A 716 40.74 -2.82 6.27
C GLN A 716 40.56 -2.47 4.82
#